data_3b0806d88d257991d2fb2ccc6872f9bc
#
_entry.id   3b0806d88d257991d2fb2ccc6872f9bc
#
_cell.length_a   1.000
_cell.length_b   1.000
_cell.length_c   1.000
_cell.angle_alpha   90.00
_cell.angle_beta   90.00
_cell.angle_gamma   90.00
#
_symmetry.space_group_name_H-M   'P 1'
#
loop_
_entity.id
_entity.type
_entity.pdbx_description
1 polymer ?
#
loop_
_entity_poly.entity_id
_entity_poly.type
_entity_poly.pdbx_seq_one_letter_code
_entity_poly.pdbx_strand_id
1 'polypeptide(L)'
;MAMRDKIEHAIQNQPCTVKDLKSKFGGDRGSDRKVMEAVDQLVHEAVICQRQGVFFTVRSGRADKALLCKVVKLGKNFAFVMLEDGTSDIFIPGRFTRGAMPGDMVLVEKFEHPRVEGSDEGEILAILEEKNDLVGTARRIEGRLKFVPDDCPAISMQLMRDCEGGAKDGDKVAVEILQRGNRQEDHRVGVAMRFGSSDEAKRCAKALLYAQDIRSRFPDKVREEAKKLENAEVSEKDTEGRMDLRALPIFTIDSAETKDIDDAIILTKTPEGGFELGVHIADVSNYVKPGSELDNEAFNRATSVYYADQVVPMLPKQLSNGICSLNEGVLRLAFSCLMHLDKDGNLIDYRFVKSVIRSRVKGVYSEINALLAGSADDELKGKYHEVLSQLPAMKELYGHRARLRKERGCMDIESGEVKLILDEDGHCIDVKKRTSGESEAMIEEFMLLANQCAAHFARVKQIPFVYRVHEEPNAEKLERLHTLLQACGINDHFAKDVPTPKELSAILEGVRGGPYEQIINTGMLRCMSKAVYEEKPKGHYGLVLKDYAHFTSPIRRYPDLAIHRIMTAQLKGMDKDTMVLRYSDFAEKASKQSSEREIIAMQIERKAEDCYKAEYARRHLGECYEGRISGVTQRGLFIELDNGVEGFVPASSLTPSGTMLTEGIRLSDPVSGKNWSLGDTMMITIVRADVNLGKIDFEVAPASTK
;
A
#
# COMPACT_ATOMS: atom_id res chain seq x y z
N MET A 1 -14.71 -42.27 -27.30
CA MET A 1 -14.94 -40.89 -26.83
C MET A 1 -15.28 -40.97 -25.36
N ALA A 2 -14.53 -40.28 -24.52
CA ALA A 2 -14.84 -40.21 -23.07
C ALA A 2 -16.21 -39.55 -22.83
N MET A 3 -16.82 -39.79 -21.65
CA MET A 3 -18.11 -39.18 -21.32
C MET A 3 -18.04 -37.64 -21.42
N ARG A 4 -16.94 -37.06 -20.92
CA ARG A 4 -16.64 -35.62 -21.02
C ARG A 4 -16.76 -35.09 -22.46
N ASP A 5 -16.08 -35.74 -23.42
CA ASP A 5 -16.05 -35.28 -24.82
C ASP A 5 -17.44 -35.37 -25.48
N LYS A 6 -18.23 -36.38 -25.11
CA LYS A 6 -19.62 -36.56 -25.62
C LYS A 6 -20.53 -35.43 -25.13
N ILE A 7 -20.38 -35.05 -23.86
CA ILE A 7 -21.19 -33.98 -23.24
C ILE A 7 -20.76 -32.61 -23.83
N GLU A 8 -19.46 -32.34 -23.93
CA GLU A 8 -18.94 -31.15 -24.57
C GLU A 8 -19.48 -30.98 -25.99
N HIS A 9 -19.34 -32.01 -26.79
CA HIS A 9 -19.85 -31.99 -28.19
C HIS A 9 -21.39 -31.81 -28.25
N ALA A 10 -22.13 -32.41 -27.32
CA ALA A 10 -23.58 -32.22 -27.26
C ALA A 10 -23.99 -30.77 -26.96
N ILE A 11 -23.29 -30.13 -26.01
CA ILE A 11 -23.53 -28.73 -25.62
C ILE A 11 -23.04 -27.75 -26.70
N GLN A 12 -21.94 -28.07 -27.41
CA GLN A 12 -21.48 -27.30 -28.57
C GLN A 12 -22.50 -27.26 -29.70
N ASN A 13 -23.19 -28.37 -29.95
CA ASN A 13 -24.19 -28.43 -31.01
C ASN A 13 -25.53 -27.77 -30.61
N GLN A 14 -25.91 -27.87 -29.33
CA GLN A 14 -27.14 -27.26 -28.82
C GLN A 14 -27.05 -27.09 -27.30
N PRO A 15 -27.41 -25.91 -26.75
CA PRO A 15 -27.52 -25.72 -25.31
C PRO A 15 -28.45 -26.78 -24.68
N CYS A 16 -28.01 -27.41 -23.59
CA CYS A 16 -28.69 -28.53 -22.95
C CYS A 16 -28.90 -28.26 -21.46
N THR A 17 -30.00 -28.79 -20.90
CA THR A 17 -30.22 -28.88 -19.45
C THR A 17 -29.56 -30.13 -18.87
N VAL A 18 -29.42 -30.20 -17.54
CA VAL A 18 -29.01 -31.45 -16.84
C VAL A 18 -29.93 -32.60 -17.22
N LYS A 19 -31.23 -32.33 -17.34
CA LYS A 19 -32.24 -33.33 -17.70
C LYS A 19 -32.02 -33.89 -19.10
N ASP A 20 -31.70 -33.02 -20.07
CA ASP A 20 -31.39 -33.45 -21.45
C ASP A 20 -30.12 -34.30 -21.51
N LEU A 21 -29.07 -33.89 -20.78
CA LEU A 21 -27.82 -34.65 -20.71
C LEU A 21 -27.98 -36.00 -20.06
N LYS A 22 -28.75 -36.09 -18.96
CA LYS A 22 -29.09 -37.37 -18.32
C LYS A 22 -29.96 -38.25 -19.20
N SER A 23 -30.93 -37.67 -19.90
CA SER A 23 -31.77 -38.44 -20.86
C SER A 23 -30.95 -38.99 -22.02
N LYS A 24 -29.91 -38.26 -22.49
CA LYS A 24 -29.10 -38.64 -23.65
C LYS A 24 -27.93 -39.57 -23.31
N PHE A 25 -27.32 -39.43 -22.15
CA PHE A 25 -26.09 -40.13 -21.77
C PHE A 25 -26.18 -40.89 -20.44
N GLY A 26 -27.26 -40.71 -19.69
CA GLY A 26 -27.57 -41.41 -18.44
C GLY A 26 -28.47 -42.63 -18.69
N GLY A 27 -29.26 -42.98 -17.70
CA GLY A 27 -30.25 -44.07 -17.76
C GLY A 27 -30.32 -44.94 -16.50
N ASP A 28 -29.29 -44.89 -15.68
CA ASP A 28 -29.22 -45.46 -14.34
C ASP A 28 -28.44 -44.56 -13.38
N ARG A 29 -28.49 -44.87 -12.07
CA ARG A 29 -27.81 -44.05 -11.06
C ARG A 29 -26.29 -43.91 -11.29
N GLY A 30 -25.63 -44.91 -11.86
CA GLY A 30 -24.19 -44.94 -12.10
C GLY A 30 -23.79 -44.09 -13.30
N SER A 31 -24.54 -44.14 -14.39
CA SER A 31 -24.31 -43.29 -15.58
C SER A 31 -24.71 -41.84 -15.35
N ASP A 32 -25.81 -41.60 -14.60
CA ASP A 32 -26.20 -40.24 -14.20
C ASP A 32 -25.12 -39.54 -13.37
N ARG A 33 -24.47 -40.28 -12.48
CA ARG A 33 -23.34 -39.77 -11.70
C ARG A 33 -22.15 -39.39 -12.59
N LYS A 34 -21.80 -40.26 -13.55
CA LYS A 34 -20.70 -39.94 -14.53
C LYS A 34 -21.04 -38.74 -15.42
N VAL A 35 -22.32 -38.54 -15.77
CA VAL A 35 -22.75 -37.34 -16.50
C VAL A 35 -22.52 -36.11 -15.65
N MET A 36 -22.88 -36.10 -14.37
CA MET A 36 -22.68 -34.96 -13.48
C MET A 36 -21.19 -34.67 -13.24
N GLU A 37 -20.38 -35.69 -12.98
CA GLU A 37 -18.94 -35.57 -12.81
C GLU A 37 -18.27 -34.92 -14.05
N ALA A 38 -18.70 -35.32 -15.25
CA ALA A 38 -18.19 -34.75 -16.49
C ALA A 38 -18.68 -33.31 -16.76
N VAL A 39 -19.92 -32.99 -16.37
CA VAL A 39 -20.46 -31.61 -16.42
C VAL A 39 -19.70 -30.73 -15.44
N ASP A 40 -19.51 -31.18 -14.21
CA ASP A 40 -18.76 -30.42 -13.18
C ASP A 40 -17.31 -30.18 -13.62
N GLN A 41 -16.68 -31.18 -14.23
CA GLN A 41 -15.34 -31.03 -14.81
C GLN A 41 -15.31 -29.98 -15.92
N LEU A 42 -16.25 -30.01 -16.88
CA LEU A 42 -16.32 -29.06 -18.00
C LEU A 42 -16.62 -27.62 -17.53
N VAL A 43 -17.42 -27.48 -16.48
CA VAL A 43 -17.68 -26.18 -15.84
C VAL A 43 -16.42 -25.67 -15.14
N HIS A 44 -15.74 -26.55 -14.40
CA HIS A 44 -14.50 -26.23 -13.70
C HIS A 44 -13.36 -25.80 -14.67
N GLU A 45 -13.27 -26.49 -15.81
CA GLU A 45 -12.31 -26.15 -16.89
C GLU A 45 -12.77 -24.94 -17.74
N ALA A 46 -13.87 -24.26 -17.36
CA ALA A 46 -14.46 -23.15 -18.09
C ALA A 46 -14.76 -23.43 -19.60
N VAL A 47 -14.94 -24.69 -19.95
CA VAL A 47 -15.34 -25.12 -21.31
C VAL A 47 -16.83 -24.86 -21.56
N ILE A 48 -17.64 -25.05 -20.52
CA ILE A 48 -19.07 -24.76 -20.53
C ILE A 48 -19.46 -23.91 -19.33
N CYS A 49 -20.52 -23.15 -19.48
CA CYS A 49 -21.15 -22.39 -18.39
C CYS A 49 -22.65 -22.65 -18.33
N GLN A 50 -23.26 -22.36 -17.17
CA GLN A 50 -24.69 -22.57 -16.96
C GLN A 50 -25.42 -21.25 -16.73
N ARG A 51 -26.53 -21.07 -17.45
CA ARG A 51 -27.45 -19.96 -17.24
C ARG A 51 -28.88 -20.49 -17.13
N GLN A 52 -29.58 -20.12 -16.06
CA GLN A 52 -30.98 -20.56 -15.83
C GLN A 52 -31.19 -22.08 -16.01
N GLY A 53 -30.21 -22.89 -15.57
CA GLY A 53 -30.27 -24.33 -15.69
C GLY A 53 -29.88 -24.92 -17.05
N VAL A 54 -29.56 -24.08 -18.05
CA VAL A 54 -29.13 -24.50 -19.40
C VAL A 54 -27.61 -24.33 -19.50
N PHE A 55 -26.91 -25.37 -19.97
CA PHE A 55 -25.46 -25.32 -20.27
C PHE A 55 -25.25 -24.93 -21.73
N PHE A 56 -24.21 -24.12 -21.94
CA PHE A 56 -23.69 -23.69 -23.24
C PHE A 56 -22.18 -23.57 -23.21
N THR A 57 -21.54 -23.61 -24.37
CA THR A 57 -20.09 -23.43 -24.44
C THR A 57 -19.69 -21.99 -24.17
N VAL A 58 -18.54 -21.78 -23.52
CA VAL A 58 -18.01 -20.45 -23.24
C VAL A 58 -17.76 -19.63 -24.54
N ARG A 59 -17.56 -20.32 -25.68
CA ARG A 59 -17.39 -19.72 -27.02
C ARG A 59 -18.70 -19.54 -27.79
N SER A 60 -19.88 -19.83 -27.21
CA SER A 60 -21.16 -19.58 -27.88
C SER A 60 -21.52 -18.10 -27.83
N GLY A 61 -22.40 -17.64 -28.74
CA GLY A 61 -22.80 -16.22 -28.82
C GLY A 61 -23.42 -15.61 -27.55
N ARG A 62 -23.80 -16.44 -26.55
CA ARG A 62 -24.22 -15.98 -25.21
C ARG A 62 -23.06 -15.75 -24.27
N ALA A 63 -21.99 -16.54 -24.39
CA ALA A 63 -20.77 -16.36 -23.62
C ALA A 63 -19.95 -15.14 -24.10
N ASP A 64 -20.12 -14.74 -25.37
CA ASP A 64 -19.45 -13.55 -25.92
C ASP A 64 -19.89 -12.23 -25.26
N LYS A 65 -21.03 -12.24 -24.53
CA LYS A 65 -21.47 -11.11 -23.70
C LYS A 65 -20.95 -11.16 -22.26
N ALA A 66 -20.26 -12.24 -21.88
CA ALA A 66 -19.73 -12.38 -20.54
C ALA A 66 -18.49 -11.51 -20.35
N LEU A 67 -18.40 -10.89 -19.18
CA LEU A 67 -17.31 -10.02 -18.78
C LEU A 67 -16.30 -10.79 -17.95
N LEU A 68 -15.03 -10.60 -18.22
CA LEU A 68 -13.95 -11.14 -17.40
C LEU A 68 -13.78 -10.24 -16.16
N CYS A 69 -13.94 -10.85 -14.98
CA CYS A 69 -13.93 -10.13 -13.72
C CYS A 69 -13.09 -10.88 -12.68
N LYS A 70 -12.63 -10.16 -11.67
CA LYS A 70 -11.98 -10.70 -10.48
C LYS A 70 -12.91 -10.55 -9.28
N VAL A 71 -13.08 -11.60 -8.49
CA VAL A 71 -13.80 -11.51 -7.21
C VAL A 71 -12.96 -10.69 -6.23
N VAL A 72 -13.49 -9.55 -5.80
CA VAL A 72 -12.75 -8.60 -4.93
C VAL A 72 -13.26 -8.61 -3.49
N LYS A 73 -14.54 -8.92 -3.28
CA LYS A 73 -15.14 -8.90 -1.95
C LYS A 73 -16.21 -9.97 -1.83
N LEU A 74 -16.26 -10.60 -0.68
CA LEU A 74 -17.27 -11.60 -0.33
C LEU A 74 -18.02 -11.18 0.95
N GLY A 75 -19.34 -11.24 0.91
CA GLY A 75 -20.20 -11.13 2.07
C GLY A 75 -20.95 -12.45 2.32
N LYS A 76 -21.72 -12.54 3.40
CA LYS A 76 -22.44 -13.77 3.75
C LYS A 76 -23.34 -14.28 2.61
N ASN A 77 -24.01 -13.38 1.90
CA ASN A 77 -24.99 -13.70 0.86
C ASN A 77 -24.79 -12.89 -0.42
N PHE A 78 -23.57 -12.44 -0.71
CA PHE A 78 -23.24 -11.70 -1.93
C PHE A 78 -21.73 -11.69 -2.18
N ALA A 79 -21.36 -11.35 -3.41
CA ALA A 79 -19.99 -11.00 -3.76
C ALA A 79 -19.97 -9.70 -4.58
N PHE A 80 -18.83 -9.04 -4.61
CA PHE A 80 -18.51 -8.02 -5.60
C PHE A 80 -17.40 -8.53 -6.49
N VAL A 81 -17.56 -8.33 -7.77
CA VAL A 81 -16.54 -8.62 -8.77
C VAL A 81 -16.18 -7.34 -9.50
N MET A 82 -14.91 -7.17 -9.81
CA MET A 82 -14.36 -6.01 -10.50
C MET A 82 -13.96 -6.41 -11.91
N LEU A 83 -14.25 -5.58 -12.90
CA LEU A 83 -13.75 -5.76 -14.27
C LEU A 83 -12.22 -5.76 -14.26
N GLU A 84 -11.60 -6.45 -15.22
CA GLU A 84 -10.14 -6.55 -15.31
C GLU A 84 -9.45 -5.18 -15.47
N ASP A 85 -10.14 -4.23 -16.11
CA ASP A 85 -9.68 -2.85 -16.28
C ASP A 85 -9.87 -1.96 -15.03
N GLY A 86 -10.50 -2.50 -13.97
CA GLY A 86 -10.74 -1.78 -12.71
C GLY A 86 -11.80 -0.68 -12.76
N THR A 87 -12.60 -0.59 -13.83
CA THR A 87 -13.50 0.55 -14.08
C THR A 87 -14.82 0.48 -13.34
N SER A 88 -15.32 -0.72 -13.01
CA SER A 88 -16.59 -0.86 -12.28
C SER A 88 -16.69 -2.16 -11.48
N ASP A 89 -17.43 -2.09 -10.37
CA ASP A 89 -17.79 -3.24 -9.56
C ASP A 89 -19.19 -3.74 -9.92
N ILE A 90 -19.34 -5.06 -10.03
CA ILE A 90 -20.63 -5.70 -10.27
C ILE A 90 -21.05 -6.46 -9.02
N PHE A 91 -22.27 -6.22 -8.54
CA PHE A 91 -22.86 -6.94 -7.41
C PHE A 91 -23.37 -8.32 -7.83
N ILE A 92 -22.96 -9.37 -7.12
CA ILE A 92 -23.39 -10.77 -7.36
C ILE A 92 -24.20 -11.25 -6.16
N PRO A 93 -25.51 -11.46 -6.29
CA PRO A 93 -26.32 -12.04 -5.21
C PRO A 93 -25.85 -13.46 -4.86
N GLY A 94 -25.94 -13.84 -3.57
CA GLY A 94 -25.33 -15.06 -3.03
C GLY A 94 -25.66 -16.36 -3.77
N ARG A 95 -26.90 -16.50 -4.28
CA ARG A 95 -27.31 -17.66 -5.09
C ARG A 95 -26.57 -17.80 -6.43
N PHE A 96 -25.93 -16.73 -6.90
CA PHE A 96 -25.23 -16.67 -8.17
C PHE A 96 -23.70 -16.59 -8.04
N THR A 97 -23.18 -16.73 -6.83
CA THR A 97 -21.73 -16.68 -6.55
C THR A 97 -21.00 -17.96 -6.92
N ARG A 98 -21.71 -19.09 -7.06
CA ARG A 98 -21.16 -20.42 -7.41
C ARG A 98 -19.97 -20.87 -6.54
N GLY A 99 -19.92 -20.44 -5.29
CA GLY A 99 -18.81 -20.75 -4.39
C GLY A 99 -17.51 -20.02 -4.76
N ALA A 100 -17.56 -18.98 -5.60
CA ALA A 100 -16.36 -18.21 -5.93
C ALA A 100 -15.81 -17.50 -4.70
N MET A 101 -14.47 -17.44 -4.61
CA MET A 101 -13.73 -16.87 -3.49
C MET A 101 -12.99 -15.59 -3.93
N PRO A 102 -12.69 -14.68 -3.00
CA PRO A 102 -11.87 -13.50 -3.31
C PRO A 102 -10.54 -13.88 -3.96
N GLY A 103 -10.27 -13.26 -5.10
CA GLY A 103 -9.11 -13.55 -5.93
C GLY A 103 -9.36 -14.45 -7.12
N ASP A 104 -10.49 -15.17 -7.18
CA ASP A 104 -10.87 -15.96 -8.34
C ASP A 104 -11.11 -15.07 -9.56
N MET A 105 -10.67 -15.55 -10.74
CA MET A 105 -11.04 -14.94 -12.02
C MET A 105 -12.30 -15.64 -12.54
N VAL A 106 -13.31 -14.86 -12.87
CA VAL A 106 -14.65 -15.34 -13.19
C VAL A 106 -15.21 -14.72 -14.45
N LEU A 107 -16.05 -15.46 -15.17
CA LEU A 107 -16.92 -14.90 -16.19
C LEU A 107 -18.25 -14.49 -15.58
N VAL A 108 -18.67 -13.26 -15.84
CA VAL A 108 -19.90 -12.67 -15.29
C VAL A 108 -20.80 -12.16 -16.40
N GLU A 109 -22.08 -12.40 -16.28
CA GLU A 109 -23.09 -11.78 -17.14
C GLU A 109 -23.91 -10.80 -16.30
N LYS A 110 -24.03 -9.54 -16.77
CA LYS A 110 -24.89 -8.51 -16.15
C LYS A 110 -26.35 -8.84 -16.38
N PHE A 111 -27.19 -8.57 -15.38
CA PHE A 111 -28.64 -8.66 -15.53
C PHE A 111 -29.15 -7.48 -16.38
N GLU A 112 -30.06 -7.74 -17.32
CA GLU A 112 -30.73 -6.70 -18.10
C GLU A 112 -31.62 -5.79 -17.23
N HIS A 113 -32.16 -6.34 -16.13
CA HIS A 113 -33.00 -5.66 -15.16
C HIS A 113 -32.46 -5.88 -13.76
N PRO A 114 -31.57 -5.01 -13.25
CA PRO A 114 -31.08 -5.06 -11.89
C PRO A 114 -32.20 -4.76 -10.89
N ARG A 115 -32.08 -5.27 -9.66
CA ARG A 115 -33.09 -5.02 -8.60
C ARG A 115 -33.04 -3.60 -8.07
N VAL A 116 -31.86 -2.99 -8.10
CA VAL A 116 -31.63 -1.60 -7.71
C VAL A 116 -31.32 -0.82 -8.94
N GLU A 117 -32.18 0.12 -9.28
CA GLU A 117 -32.03 0.98 -10.47
C GLU A 117 -30.70 1.76 -10.38
N GLY A 118 -29.90 1.69 -11.45
CA GLY A 118 -28.59 2.34 -11.51
C GLY A 118 -27.43 1.51 -10.90
N SER A 119 -27.65 0.30 -10.40
CA SER A 119 -26.59 -0.61 -9.97
C SER A 119 -26.28 -1.67 -11.01
N ASP A 120 -25.01 -2.05 -11.14
CA ASP A 120 -24.59 -3.21 -11.93
C ASP A 120 -24.79 -4.49 -11.09
N GLU A 121 -25.73 -5.33 -11.48
CA GLU A 121 -25.94 -6.66 -10.88
C GLU A 121 -25.70 -7.75 -11.93
N GLY A 122 -25.24 -8.93 -11.50
CA GLY A 122 -24.99 -10.03 -12.42
C GLY A 122 -24.93 -11.42 -11.76
N GLU A 123 -24.59 -12.42 -12.58
CA GLU A 123 -24.31 -13.79 -12.14
C GLU A 123 -22.93 -14.26 -12.61
N ILE A 124 -22.25 -15.06 -11.79
CA ILE A 124 -21.05 -15.77 -12.18
C ILE A 124 -21.44 -16.94 -13.05
N LEU A 125 -20.95 -16.98 -14.29
CA LEU A 125 -21.19 -18.06 -15.23
C LEU A 125 -20.21 -19.21 -15.03
N ALA A 126 -18.93 -18.88 -14.85
CA ALA A 126 -17.85 -19.84 -14.63
C ALA A 126 -16.70 -19.20 -13.81
N ILE A 127 -15.98 -20.06 -13.08
CA ILE A 127 -14.70 -19.70 -12.47
C ILE A 127 -13.63 -20.19 -13.44
N LEU A 128 -12.76 -19.25 -13.89
CA LEU A 128 -11.72 -19.53 -14.88
C LEU A 128 -10.38 -19.86 -14.23
N GLU A 129 -10.04 -19.08 -13.19
CA GLU A 129 -8.83 -19.32 -12.39
C GLU A 129 -9.23 -19.32 -10.93
N GLU A 130 -8.80 -20.32 -10.21
CA GLU A 130 -9.12 -20.52 -8.80
C GLU A 130 -7.96 -20.05 -7.92
N LYS A 131 -8.27 -19.20 -6.95
CA LYS A 131 -7.37 -18.94 -5.82
C LYS A 131 -7.71 -19.89 -4.69
N ASN A 132 -6.86 -20.91 -4.47
CA ASN A 132 -7.11 -21.94 -3.47
C ASN A 132 -6.52 -21.61 -2.09
N ASP A 133 -5.55 -20.67 -2.01
CA ASP A 133 -4.93 -20.27 -0.75
C ASP A 133 -5.74 -19.18 -0.06
N LEU A 134 -6.15 -19.44 1.17
CA LEU A 134 -6.91 -18.51 2.01
C LEU A 134 -6.24 -18.35 3.36
N VAL A 135 -6.40 -17.17 3.95
CA VAL A 135 -5.93 -16.87 5.33
C VAL A 135 -7.11 -16.58 6.24
N GLY A 136 -7.05 -17.05 7.44
CA GLY A 136 -8.11 -16.88 8.44
C GLY A 136 -7.75 -17.50 9.78
N THR A 137 -8.77 -17.79 10.56
CA THR A 137 -8.62 -18.33 11.91
C THR A 137 -9.30 -19.69 12.02
N ALA A 138 -8.62 -20.66 12.65
CA ALA A 138 -9.23 -21.93 13.05
C ALA A 138 -10.09 -21.68 14.29
N ARG A 139 -11.38 -21.98 14.22
CA ARG A 139 -12.34 -21.78 15.31
C ARG A 139 -13.14 -23.04 15.60
N ARG A 140 -13.36 -23.33 16.88
CA ARG A 140 -14.23 -24.43 17.29
C ARG A 140 -15.69 -23.99 17.24
N ILE A 141 -16.42 -24.47 16.25
CA ILE A 141 -17.84 -24.20 16.03
C ILE A 141 -18.61 -25.51 16.07
N GLU A 142 -19.61 -25.63 16.94
CA GLU A 142 -20.40 -26.86 17.15
C GLU A 142 -19.53 -28.09 17.45
N GLY A 143 -18.50 -27.92 18.27
CA GLY A 143 -17.58 -28.96 18.70
C GLY A 143 -16.53 -29.39 17.66
N ARG A 144 -16.57 -28.85 16.43
CA ARG A 144 -15.62 -29.14 15.34
C ARG A 144 -14.73 -27.95 15.05
N LEU A 145 -13.49 -28.23 14.66
CA LEU A 145 -12.61 -27.20 14.19
C LEU A 145 -13.00 -26.81 12.75
N LYS A 146 -13.35 -25.55 12.55
CA LYS A 146 -13.69 -24.98 11.24
C LYS A 146 -12.73 -23.84 10.92
N PHE A 147 -12.56 -23.52 9.66
CA PHE A 147 -11.81 -22.36 9.18
C PHE A 147 -12.77 -21.19 8.97
N VAL A 148 -12.42 -20.02 9.50
CA VAL A 148 -13.14 -18.75 9.31
C VAL A 148 -12.21 -17.80 8.55
N PRO A 149 -12.51 -17.46 7.30
CA PRO A 149 -11.66 -16.57 6.50
C PRO A 149 -11.71 -15.13 7.02
N ASP A 150 -10.57 -14.42 6.97
CA ASP A 150 -10.48 -13.03 7.43
C ASP A 150 -11.33 -12.08 6.58
N ASP A 151 -11.35 -12.29 5.28
CA ASP A 151 -12.10 -11.43 4.34
C ASP A 151 -13.61 -11.60 4.45
N CYS A 152 -14.10 -12.69 5.05
CA CYS A 152 -15.51 -12.92 5.32
C CYS A 152 -15.76 -13.72 6.61
N PRO A 153 -15.64 -13.08 7.79
CA PRO A 153 -15.82 -13.77 9.09
C PRO A 153 -17.21 -14.32 9.34
N ALA A 154 -18.18 -13.98 8.48
CA ALA A 154 -19.57 -14.46 8.58
C ALA A 154 -19.77 -15.88 8.02
N ILE A 155 -18.78 -16.46 7.35
CA ILE A 155 -18.80 -17.83 6.84
C ILE A 155 -17.78 -18.70 7.56
N SER A 156 -18.01 -20.01 7.54
CA SER A 156 -17.03 -20.97 8.05
C SER A 156 -16.98 -22.19 7.14
N MET A 157 -15.77 -22.71 6.91
CA MET A 157 -15.49 -23.86 6.06
C MET A 157 -15.04 -25.04 6.91
N GLN A 158 -15.30 -26.26 6.45
CA GLN A 158 -14.91 -27.45 7.18
C GLN A 158 -13.44 -27.77 6.97
N LEU A 159 -12.66 -27.82 8.06
CA LEU A 159 -11.32 -28.40 8.06
C LEU A 159 -11.42 -29.92 7.95
N MET A 160 -10.66 -30.51 7.03
CA MET A 160 -10.61 -31.98 6.90
C MET A 160 -9.74 -32.54 8.03
N ARG A 161 -10.25 -33.60 8.70
CA ARG A 161 -9.63 -34.17 9.91
C ARG A 161 -8.17 -34.55 9.76
N ASP A 162 -7.80 -35.12 8.60
CA ASP A 162 -6.40 -35.54 8.35
C ASP A 162 -5.51 -34.42 7.85
N CYS A 163 -6.07 -33.20 7.70
CA CYS A 163 -5.40 -32.02 7.14
C CYS A 163 -5.47 -30.79 8.10
N GLU A 164 -5.67 -31.01 9.39
CA GLU A 164 -5.76 -29.93 10.39
C GLU A 164 -4.38 -29.29 10.70
N GLY A 165 -3.26 -29.91 10.30
CA GLY A 165 -1.91 -29.37 10.45
C GLY A 165 -1.53 -29.03 11.90
N GLY A 166 -2.17 -29.65 12.89
CA GLY A 166 -1.97 -29.36 14.32
C GLY A 166 -2.55 -28.00 14.76
N ALA A 167 -3.45 -27.41 13.99
CA ALA A 167 -4.13 -26.17 14.33
C ALA A 167 -5.02 -26.34 15.58
N LYS A 168 -5.04 -25.31 16.43
CA LYS A 168 -5.87 -25.23 17.62
C LYS A 168 -6.92 -24.14 17.47
N ASP A 169 -7.92 -24.17 18.34
CA ASP A 169 -8.89 -23.08 18.43
C ASP A 169 -8.19 -21.75 18.72
N GLY A 170 -8.50 -20.73 17.90
CA GLY A 170 -7.86 -19.42 17.98
C GLY A 170 -6.56 -19.28 17.17
N ASP A 171 -6.09 -20.33 16.47
CA ASP A 171 -4.88 -20.20 15.66
C ASP A 171 -5.17 -19.48 14.34
N LYS A 172 -4.26 -18.58 14.00
CA LYS A 172 -4.12 -17.98 12.67
C LYS A 172 -3.51 -18.99 11.72
N VAL A 173 -4.17 -19.26 10.60
CA VAL A 173 -3.77 -20.30 9.65
C VAL A 173 -3.93 -19.83 8.21
N ALA A 174 -3.08 -20.37 7.33
CA ALA A 174 -3.36 -20.41 5.91
C ALA A 174 -3.89 -21.82 5.57
N VAL A 175 -4.88 -21.86 4.71
CA VAL A 175 -5.50 -23.12 4.26
C VAL A 175 -5.51 -23.17 2.75
N GLU A 176 -5.48 -24.39 2.21
CA GLU A 176 -5.73 -24.68 0.81
C GLU A 176 -7.14 -25.27 0.65
N ILE A 177 -7.89 -24.84 -0.36
CA ILE A 177 -9.19 -25.44 -0.70
C ILE A 177 -8.91 -26.77 -1.40
N LEU A 178 -9.16 -27.87 -0.69
CA LEU A 178 -8.95 -29.23 -1.21
C LEU A 178 -10.14 -29.72 -2.04
N GLN A 179 -11.34 -29.23 -1.74
CA GLN A 179 -12.55 -29.52 -2.49
C GLN A 179 -13.46 -28.29 -2.52
N ARG A 180 -13.77 -27.83 -3.72
CA ARG A 180 -14.72 -26.73 -3.91
C ARG A 180 -16.16 -27.23 -3.87
N GLY A 181 -17.03 -26.46 -3.22
CA GLY A 181 -18.49 -26.66 -3.19
C GLY A 181 -19.21 -25.58 -3.99
N ASN A 182 -20.51 -25.72 -4.16
CA ASN A 182 -21.36 -24.74 -4.86
C ASN A 182 -21.64 -23.48 -4.03
N ARG A 183 -21.39 -23.55 -2.71
CA ARG A 183 -21.42 -22.42 -1.78
C ARG A 183 -20.08 -22.35 -1.08
N GLN A 184 -19.73 -21.17 -0.60
CA GLN A 184 -18.48 -20.95 0.11
C GLN A 184 -18.36 -21.82 1.38
N GLU A 185 -19.47 -22.02 2.10
CA GLU A 185 -19.53 -22.84 3.31
C GLU A 185 -19.34 -24.35 3.03
N ASP A 186 -19.60 -24.79 1.78
CA ASP A 186 -19.46 -26.18 1.36
C ASP A 186 -18.01 -26.55 0.97
N HIS A 187 -17.11 -25.57 0.93
CA HIS A 187 -15.69 -25.83 0.67
C HIS A 187 -15.09 -26.66 1.79
N ARG A 188 -14.18 -27.55 1.43
CA ARG A 188 -13.37 -28.34 2.36
C ARG A 188 -11.92 -27.93 2.22
N VAL A 189 -11.31 -27.58 3.35
CA VAL A 189 -9.99 -26.99 3.38
C VAL A 189 -9.03 -27.80 4.24
N GLY A 190 -7.74 -27.72 3.91
CA GLY A 190 -6.64 -28.26 4.70
C GLY A 190 -5.69 -27.14 5.13
N VAL A 191 -5.10 -27.26 6.30
CA VAL A 191 -4.12 -26.29 6.80
C VAL A 191 -2.81 -26.46 6.04
N ALA A 192 -2.41 -25.43 5.29
CA ALA A 192 -1.13 -25.34 4.59
C ALA A 192 -0.04 -24.78 5.51
N MET A 193 -0.40 -23.79 6.35
CA MET A 193 0.54 -23.16 7.30
C MET A 193 -0.17 -22.72 8.58
N ARG A 194 0.50 -22.92 9.72
CA ARG A 194 0.07 -22.41 11.02
C ARG A 194 0.99 -21.27 11.45
N PHE A 195 0.43 -20.09 11.73
CA PHE A 195 1.19 -18.92 12.19
C PHE A 195 1.26 -18.84 13.73
N GLY A 196 0.29 -19.37 14.45
CA GLY A 196 0.13 -19.32 15.90
C GLY A 196 -1.13 -18.58 16.31
N SER A 197 -1.17 -18.02 17.52
CA SER A 197 -2.35 -17.34 18.06
C SER A 197 -2.79 -16.16 17.20
N SER A 198 -4.08 -16.08 16.88
CA SER A 198 -4.69 -14.91 16.21
C SER A 198 -4.81 -13.68 17.13
N ASP A 199 -4.47 -13.84 18.41
CA ASP A 199 -4.44 -12.77 19.40
C ASP A 199 -3.06 -12.07 19.48
N GLU A 200 -2.10 -12.49 18.65
CA GLU A 200 -0.78 -11.88 18.52
C GLU A 200 -0.67 -11.13 17.18
N ALA A 201 -0.49 -9.81 17.23
CA ALA A 201 -0.40 -8.96 16.02
C ALA A 201 0.73 -9.38 15.07
N LYS A 202 1.87 -9.81 15.63
CA LYS A 202 3.01 -10.34 14.87
C LYS A 202 2.65 -11.58 14.03
N ARG A 203 1.74 -12.44 14.51
CA ARG A 203 1.26 -13.61 13.77
C ARG A 203 0.29 -13.22 12.67
N CYS A 204 -0.61 -12.28 12.98
CA CYS A 204 -1.55 -11.73 12.01
C CYS A 204 -0.81 -11.02 10.86
N ALA A 205 0.21 -10.21 11.16
CA ALA A 205 1.03 -9.55 10.15
C ALA A 205 1.74 -10.55 9.22
N LYS A 206 2.30 -11.64 9.75
CA LYS A 206 2.89 -12.72 8.93
C LYS A 206 1.87 -13.39 8.01
N ALA A 207 0.66 -13.57 8.48
CA ALA A 207 -0.42 -14.14 7.69
C ALA A 207 -0.89 -13.18 6.58
N LEU A 208 -0.90 -11.86 6.82
CA LEU A 208 -1.18 -10.83 5.81
C LEU A 208 -0.14 -10.86 4.67
N LEU A 209 1.15 -10.99 5.01
CA LEU A 209 2.22 -11.13 4.01
C LEU A 209 2.00 -12.39 3.15
N TYR A 210 1.71 -13.52 3.79
CA TYR A 210 1.44 -14.79 3.10
C TYR A 210 0.24 -14.67 2.14
N ALA A 211 -0.86 -14.05 2.58
CA ALA A 211 -2.07 -13.88 1.77
C ALA A 211 -1.83 -13.08 0.48
N GLN A 212 -0.81 -12.24 0.45
CA GLN A 212 -0.41 -11.41 -0.69
C GLN A 212 0.82 -11.95 -1.44
N ASP A 213 1.19 -13.21 -1.20
CA ASP A 213 2.40 -13.87 -1.78
C ASP A 213 3.69 -13.05 -1.57
N ILE A 214 3.79 -12.36 -0.43
CA ILE A 214 5.01 -11.65 -0.05
C ILE A 214 5.88 -12.57 0.78
N ARG A 215 6.93 -13.07 0.14
CA ARG A 215 7.87 -14.01 0.74
C ARG A 215 8.92 -13.26 1.56
N SER A 216 9.02 -13.58 2.85
CA SER A 216 10.10 -13.04 3.69
C SER A 216 11.48 -13.60 3.31
N ARG A 217 11.52 -14.81 2.74
CA ARG A 217 12.75 -15.49 2.31
C ARG A 217 12.95 -15.34 0.80
N PHE A 218 14.18 -15.03 0.41
CA PHE A 218 14.57 -14.99 -1.00
C PHE A 218 14.74 -16.40 -1.57
N PRO A 219 14.44 -16.61 -2.88
CA PRO A 219 14.73 -17.86 -3.59
C PRO A 219 16.22 -18.25 -3.49
N ASP A 220 16.52 -19.54 -3.61
CA ASP A 220 17.88 -20.05 -3.43
C ASP A 220 18.86 -19.45 -4.42
N LYS A 221 18.50 -19.32 -5.69
CA LYS A 221 19.34 -18.70 -6.74
C LYS A 221 19.66 -17.23 -6.41
N VAL A 222 18.69 -16.48 -5.93
CA VAL A 222 18.89 -15.09 -5.48
C VAL A 222 19.85 -15.02 -4.30
N ARG A 223 19.71 -15.94 -3.34
CA ARG A 223 20.62 -16.03 -2.18
C ARG A 223 22.04 -16.41 -2.58
N GLU A 224 22.20 -17.31 -3.55
CA GLU A 224 23.52 -17.69 -4.09
C GLU A 224 24.18 -16.52 -4.82
N GLU A 225 23.42 -15.74 -5.61
CA GLU A 225 23.93 -14.55 -6.27
C GLU A 225 24.32 -13.47 -5.24
N ALA A 226 23.47 -13.21 -4.24
CA ALA A 226 23.74 -12.25 -3.17
C ALA A 226 24.96 -12.62 -2.33
N LYS A 227 25.18 -13.94 -2.08
CA LYS A 227 26.33 -14.42 -1.31
C LYS A 227 27.68 -14.06 -1.97
N LYS A 228 27.74 -13.91 -3.28
CA LYS A 228 28.96 -13.46 -3.98
C LYS A 228 29.34 -12.01 -3.63
N LEU A 229 28.39 -11.25 -3.11
CA LEU A 229 28.53 -9.84 -2.72
C LEU A 229 28.63 -9.64 -1.20
N GLU A 230 28.60 -10.70 -0.39
CA GLU A 230 28.54 -10.64 1.07
C GLU A 230 29.71 -9.88 1.70
N ASN A 231 30.91 -10.05 1.16
CA ASN A 231 32.13 -9.37 1.61
C ASN A 231 32.77 -8.55 0.49
N ALA A 232 31.95 -8.13 -0.49
CA ALA A 232 32.45 -7.32 -1.59
C ALA A 232 32.85 -5.91 -1.08
N GLU A 233 33.98 -5.44 -1.51
CA GLU A 233 34.46 -4.09 -1.32
C GLU A 233 34.59 -3.39 -2.66
N VAL A 234 34.52 -2.04 -2.63
CA VAL A 234 34.75 -1.23 -3.83
C VAL A 234 36.24 -1.29 -4.19
N SER A 235 36.55 -1.91 -5.32
CA SER A 235 37.92 -2.01 -5.84
C SER A 235 38.30 -0.76 -6.62
N GLU A 236 39.59 -0.53 -6.84
CA GLU A 236 40.07 0.59 -7.68
C GLU A 236 39.48 0.51 -9.12
N LYS A 237 39.26 -0.70 -9.65
CA LYS A 237 38.61 -0.88 -10.94
C LYS A 237 37.18 -0.39 -10.98
N ASP A 238 36.44 -0.48 -9.87
CA ASP A 238 35.07 0.00 -9.76
C ASP A 238 34.99 1.53 -9.75
N THR A 239 36.10 2.20 -9.46
CA THR A 239 36.19 3.66 -9.43
C THR A 239 36.56 4.28 -10.78
N GLU A 240 36.98 3.48 -11.76
CA GLU A 240 37.36 3.95 -13.09
C GLU A 240 36.18 4.66 -13.79
N GLY A 241 36.44 5.87 -14.31
CA GLY A 241 35.43 6.69 -14.98
C GLY A 241 34.37 7.32 -14.06
N ARG A 242 34.54 7.21 -12.74
CA ARG A 242 33.68 7.86 -11.72
C ARG A 242 34.34 9.13 -11.19
N MET A 243 33.51 10.09 -10.80
CA MET A 243 33.99 11.26 -10.10
C MET A 243 34.43 10.88 -8.68
N ASP A 244 35.67 11.23 -8.34
CA ASP A 244 36.21 10.99 -7.00
C ASP A 244 35.75 12.09 -6.03
N LEU A 245 34.89 11.73 -5.10
CA LEU A 245 34.37 12.62 -4.05
C LEU A 245 34.75 12.13 -2.64
N ARG A 246 35.70 11.21 -2.54
CA ARG A 246 36.13 10.57 -1.28
C ARG A 246 36.69 11.54 -0.24
N ALA A 247 37.27 12.66 -0.68
CA ALA A 247 37.84 13.66 0.18
C ALA A 247 36.80 14.61 0.81
N LEU A 248 35.62 14.70 0.23
CA LEU A 248 34.57 15.62 0.67
C LEU A 248 33.92 15.15 1.99
N PRO A 249 33.50 16.09 2.86
CA PRO A 249 32.80 15.75 4.11
C PRO A 249 31.33 15.41 3.88
N ILE A 250 31.09 14.35 3.10
CA ILE A 250 29.78 13.78 2.80
C ILE A 250 29.32 12.96 4.01
N PHE A 251 28.04 13.01 4.35
CA PHE A 251 27.47 12.26 5.46
C PHE A 251 26.02 11.88 5.21
N THR A 252 25.50 10.94 5.97
CA THR A 252 24.11 10.46 5.91
C THR A 252 23.31 10.96 7.09
N ILE A 253 21.99 11.07 6.98
CA ILE A 253 21.10 11.41 8.10
C ILE A 253 19.85 10.50 8.00
N ASP A 254 19.70 9.61 8.98
CA ASP A 254 18.64 8.59 9.03
C ASP A 254 18.12 8.35 10.45
N SER A 255 17.19 7.41 10.61
CA SER A 255 16.87 6.87 11.94
C SER A 255 18.03 6.04 12.49
N ALA A 256 18.16 5.97 13.81
CA ALA A 256 19.25 5.26 14.46
C ALA A 256 19.31 3.77 14.05
N GLU A 257 18.15 3.15 13.86
CA GLU A 257 17.97 1.73 13.53
C GLU A 257 18.18 1.40 12.05
N THR A 258 18.19 2.43 11.15
CA THR A 258 18.34 2.25 9.69
C THR A 258 19.67 1.59 9.36
N LYS A 259 19.63 0.55 8.52
CA LYS A 259 20.80 -0.19 8.02
C LYS A 259 20.95 -0.14 6.50
N ASP A 260 19.90 0.19 5.79
CA ASP A 260 19.77 0.29 4.34
C ASP A 260 19.74 1.76 3.91
N ILE A 261 20.91 2.40 4.05
CA ILE A 261 21.08 3.84 3.84
C ILE A 261 21.22 4.11 2.34
N ASP A 262 20.19 4.73 1.76
CA ASP A 262 20.12 5.05 0.33
C ASP A 262 20.83 6.34 -0.05
N ASP A 263 20.84 7.37 0.83
CA ASP A 263 21.27 8.72 0.50
C ASP A 263 22.31 9.29 1.47
N ALA A 264 23.17 10.13 0.90
CA ALA A 264 24.14 10.94 1.61
C ALA A 264 24.17 12.34 0.99
N ILE A 265 24.55 13.33 1.77
CA ILE A 265 24.48 14.73 1.38
C ILE A 265 25.77 15.47 1.70
N ILE A 266 25.97 16.57 0.97
CA ILE A 266 26.95 17.62 1.25
C ILE A 266 26.37 18.96 0.83
N LEU A 267 26.63 20.00 1.60
CA LEU A 267 26.27 21.36 1.25
C LEU A 267 27.44 22.32 1.49
N THR A 268 27.71 23.14 0.49
CA THR A 268 28.72 24.21 0.57
C THR A 268 28.07 25.53 0.14
N LYS A 269 28.39 26.63 0.86
CA LYS A 269 28.03 27.98 0.41
C LYS A 269 29.03 28.46 -0.64
N THR A 270 28.51 29.10 -1.69
CA THR A 270 29.38 29.80 -2.66
C THR A 270 29.79 31.17 -2.15
N PRO A 271 30.88 31.72 -2.66
CA PRO A 271 31.31 33.10 -2.28
C PRO A 271 30.24 34.16 -2.56
N GLU A 272 29.38 33.95 -3.55
CA GLU A 272 28.30 34.85 -3.95
C GLU A 272 27.05 34.67 -3.07
N GLY A 273 27.08 33.78 -2.07
CA GLY A 273 26.02 33.54 -1.13
C GLY A 273 24.98 32.48 -1.59
N GLY A 274 25.19 31.83 -2.73
CA GLY A 274 24.39 30.69 -3.19
C GLY A 274 24.83 29.39 -2.52
N PHE A 275 24.32 28.26 -3.04
CA PHE A 275 24.54 26.92 -2.45
C PHE A 275 24.96 25.93 -3.52
N GLU A 276 25.91 25.07 -3.17
CA GLU A 276 26.23 23.84 -3.89
C GLU A 276 25.77 22.65 -3.05
N LEU A 277 24.70 21.99 -3.51
CA LEU A 277 24.12 20.82 -2.85
C LEU A 277 24.48 19.56 -3.62
N GLY A 278 25.15 18.62 -2.97
CA GLY A 278 25.35 17.26 -3.47
C GLY A 278 24.41 16.29 -2.79
N VAL A 279 23.62 15.57 -3.59
CA VAL A 279 22.81 14.42 -3.16
C VAL A 279 23.38 13.18 -3.80
N HIS A 280 23.85 12.24 -2.99
CA HIS A 280 24.58 11.05 -3.40
C HIS A 280 23.76 9.82 -3.05
N ILE A 281 23.27 9.10 -4.07
CA ILE A 281 22.40 7.95 -3.91
C ILE A 281 23.18 6.66 -4.16
N ALA A 282 22.94 5.64 -3.37
CA ALA A 282 23.54 4.31 -3.51
C ALA A 282 23.41 3.80 -4.96
N ASP A 283 24.52 3.46 -5.61
CA ASP A 283 24.51 2.97 -7.00
C ASP A 283 24.16 1.48 -7.08
N VAL A 284 22.94 1.13 -6.66
CA VAL A 284 22.40 -0.23 -6.69
C VAL A 284 22.46 -0.83 -8.09
N SER A 285 22.28 0.02 -9.14
CA SER A 285 22.33 -0.41 -10.53
C SER A 285 23.69 -0.96 -10.98
N ASN A 286 24.76 -0.68 -10.21
CA ASN A 286 26.07 -1.26 -10.43
C ASN A 286 26.11 -2.75 -10.06
N TYR A 287 25.38 -3.16 -9.05
CA TYR A 287 25.39 -4.51 -8.49
C TYR A 287 24.24 -5.37 -9.01
N VAL A 288 23.03 -4.83 -9.09
CA VAL A 288 21.84 -5.53 -9.61
C VAL A 288 21.76 -5.36 -11.11
N LYS A 289 22.32 -6.34 -11.83
CA LYS A 289 22.40 -6.29 -13.31
C LYS A 289 21.06 -6.65 -13.96
N PRO A 290 20.66 -5.99 -15.06
CA PRO A 290 19.44 -6.33 -15.78
C PRO A 290 19.35 -7.82 -16.15
N GLY A 291 18.24 -8.46 -15.82
CA GLY A 291 17.96 -9.87 -16.12
C GLY A 291 18.67 -10.88 -15.21
N SER A 292 19.40 -10.45 -14.17
CA SER A 292 19.93 -11.34 -13.14
C SER A 292 18.82 -11.89 -12.23
N GLU A 293 19.12 -12.91 -11.44
CA GLU A 293 18.16 -13.45 -10.44
C GLU A 293 17.80 -12.38 -9.39
N LEU A 294 18.77 -11.56 -8.99
CA LEU A 294 18.58 -10.40 -8.12
C LEU A 294 17.61 -9.37 -8.74
N ASP A 295 17.77 -9.09 -10.03
CA ASP A 295 16.92 -8.14 -10.74
C ASP A 295 15.49 -8.64 -10.90
N ASN A 296 15.33 -9.90 -11.30
CA ASN A 296 14.02 -10.53 -11.47
C ASN A 296 13.23 -10.52 -10.14
N GLU A 297 13.90 -10.85 -9.04
CA GLU A 297 13.27 -10.84 -7.72
C GLU A 297 12.98 -9.41 -7.24
N ALA A 298 13.89 -8.45 -7.47
CA ALA A 298 13.67 -7.04 -7.14
C ALA A 298 12.47 -6.48 -7.94
N PHE A 299 12.34 -6.82 -9.22
CA PHE A 299 11.19 -6.46 -10.05
C PHE A 299 9.89 -7.06 -9.50
N ASN A 300 9.90 -8.35 -9.14
CA ASN A 300 8.71 -9.04 -8.61
C ASN A 300 8.25 -8.42 -7.28
N ARG A 301 9.18 -8.06 -6.40
CA ARG A 301 8.88 -7.38 -5.13
C ARG A 301 8.51 -5.91 -5.35
N ALA A 302 9.19 -5.24 -6.23
CA ALA A 302 9.10 -3.84 -6.63
C ALA A 302 9.29 -2.81 -5.49
N THR A 303 9.00 -3.16 -4.26
CA THR A 303 9.23 -2.33 -3.08
C THR A 303 9.51 -3.17 -1.84
N SER A 304 10.23 -2.62 -0.87
CA SER A 304 10.29 -3.16 0.49
C SER A 304 8.95 -2.93 1.20
N VAL A 305 8.56 -3.85 2.08
CA VAL A 305 7.34 -3.75 2.90
C VAL A 305 7.73 -3.57 4.36
N TYR A 306 7.26 -2.48 4.97
CA TYR A 306 7.54 -2.12 6.36
C TYR A 306 6.31 -2.40 7.21
N TYR A 307 6.46 -3.01 8.37
CA TYR A 307 5.38 -3.20 9.33
C TYR A 307 5.93 -3.31 10.75
N ALA A 308 5.39 -2.52 11.65
CA ALA A 308 5.89 -2.39 13.01
C ALA A 308 7.42 -2.13 13.03
N ASP A 309 8.20 -3.05 13.61
CA ASP A 309 9.67 -3.02 13.65
C ASP A 309 10.34 -3.91 12.59
N GLN A 310 9.54 -4.46 11.66
CA GLN A 310 10.01 -5.45 10.68
C GLN A 310 10.03 -4.87 9.27
N VAL A 311 10.92 -5.41 8.45
CA VAL A 311 10.97 -5.14 7.01
C VAL A 311 11.09 -6.43 6.21
N VAL A 312 10.29 -6.55 5.16
CA VAL A 312 10.54 -7.52 4.08
C VAL A 312 11.23 -6.75 2.96
N PRO A 313 12.55 -6.87 2.82
CA PRO A 313 13.31 -6.03 1.92
C PRO A 313 13.13 -6.42 0.45
N MET A 314 13.24 -5.42 -0.44
CA MET A 314 13.29 -5.65 -1.89
C MET A 314 14.55 -6.40 -2.31
N LEU A 315 15.67 -6.12 -1.70
CA LEU A 315 16.97 -6.72 -1.97
C LEU A 315 17.50 -7.51 -0.76
N PRO A 316 18.27 -8.59 -0.97
CA PRO A 316 18.95 -9.31 0.10
C PRO A 316 19.84 -8.40 0.96
N LYS A 317 19.96 -8.71 2.26
CA LYS A 317 20.73 -7.90 3.23
C LYS A 317 22.21 -7.70 2.85
N GLN A 318 22.81 -8.62 2.10
CA GLN A 318 24.16 -8.48 1.57
C GLN A 318 24.30 -7.25 0.69
N LEU A 319 23.21 -6.88 -0.02
CA LEU A 319 23.16 -5.66 -0.82
C LEU A 319 22.59 -4.51 0.00
N SER A 320 21.38 -4.66 0.55
CA SER A 320 20.65 -3.56 1.16
C SER A 320 21.34 -2.97 2.38
N ASN A 321 21.96 -3.80 3.23
CA ASN A 321 22.67 -3.36 4.43
C ASN A 321 24.20 -3.39 4.26
N GLY A 322 24.68 -4.04 3.18
CA GLY A 322 26.09 -4.30 2.87
C GLY A 322 26.63 -3.33 1.83
N ILE A 323 26.97 -3.89 0.63
CA ILE A 323 27.72 -3.15 -0.40
C ILE A 323 27.01 -1.94 -0.98
N CYS A 324 25.65 -1.92 -0.99
CA CYS A 324 24.89 -0.79 -1.48
C CYS A 324 24.71 0.30 -0.42
N SER A 325 24.53 -0.06 0.87
CA SER A 325 24.27 0.89 1.94
C SER A 325 25.45 1.87 2.12
N LEU A 326 25.16 3.16 2.20
CA LEU A 326 26.16 4.24 2.34
C LEU A 326 26.71 4.34 3.76
N ASN A 327 27.18 3.20 4.28
CA ASN A 327 27.72 3.06 5.64
C ASN A 327 28.90 3.98 5.90
N GLU A 328 29.04 4.44 7.15
CA GLU A 328 30.10 5.30 7.61
C GLU A 328 31.50 4.71 7.41
N GLY A 329 32.46 5.53 7.02
CA GLY A 329 33.88 5.21 6.95
C GLY A 329 34.33 4.36 5.77
N VAL A 330 33.39 3.71 5.03
CA VAL A 330 33.72 2.80 3.92
C VAL A 330 33.49 3.43 2.55
N LEU A 331 34.23 2.93 1.54
CA LEU A 331 34.03 3.37 0.17
C LEU A 331 32.72 2.83 -0.39
N ARG A 332 31.96 3.69 -1.07
CA ARG A 332 30.73 3.33 -1.74
C ARG A 332 30.61 3.94 -3.12
N LEU A 333 30.04 3.19 -4.04
CA LEU A 333 29.65 3.70 -5.35
C LEU A 333 28.33 4.45 -5.22
N ALA A 334 28.29 5.65 -5.77
CA ALA A 334 27.09 6.48 -5.74
C ALA A 334 26.69 6.99 -7.12
N PHE A 335 25.43 7.34 -7.24
CA PHE A 335 24.89 8.12 -8.33
C PHE A 335 24.53 9.50 -7.77
N SER A 336 25.30 10.49 -8.13
CA SER A 336 25.23 11.80 -7.53
C SER A 336 24.49 12.80 -8.40
N CYS A 337 23.60 13.57 -7.77
CA CYS A 337 23.01 14.80 -8.29
C CYS A 337 23.74 15.97 -7.65
N LEU A 338 24.48 16.74 -8.44
CA LEU A 338 25.19 17.93 -8.02
C LEU A 338 24.41 19.15 -8.50
N MET A 339 23.96 19.99 -7.59
CA MET A 339 23.03 21.09 -7.84
C MET A 339 23.64 22.42 -7.42
N HIS A 340 23.50 23.42 -8.27
CA HIS A 340 23.86 24.82 -7.98
C HIS A 340 22.58 25.62 -7.77
N LEU A 341 22.45 26.28 -6.63
CA LEU A 341 21.32 27.11 -6.26
C LEU A 341 21.74 28.53 -5.98
N ASP A 342 20.87 29.49 -6.27
CA ASP A 342 21.08 30.87 -5.92
C ASP A 342 20.92 31.12 -4.41
N LYS A 343 21.17 32.35 -3.98
CA LYS A 343 21.04 32.79 -2.58
C LYS A 343 19.63 32.65 -2.01
N ASP A 344 18.61 32.59 -2.86
CA ASP A 344 17.20 32.48 -2.49
C ASP A 344 16.70 31.02 -2.53
N GLY A 345 17.60 30.05 -2.86
CA GLY A 345 17.35 28.64 -2.92
C GLY A 345 16.71 28.16 -4.24
N ASN A 346 16.71 29.00 -5.31
CA ASN A 346 16.25 28.55 -6.62
C ASN A 346 17.33 27.73 -7.31
N LEU A 347 16.93 26.63 -7.95
CA LEU A 347 17.83 25.81 -8.74
C LEU A 347 18.25 26.54 -10.02
N ILE A 348 19.56 26.74 -10.19
CA ILE A 348 20.18 27.38 -11.37
C ILE A 348 20.56 26.29 -12.39
N ASP A 349 21.30 25.29 -11.94
CA ASP A 349 21.82 24.20 -12.78
C ASP A 349 22.03 22.93 -11.95
N TYR A 350 22.09 21.79 -12.66
CA TYR A 350 22.39 20.51 -12.03
C TYR A 350 23.07 19.55 -13.02
N ARG A 351 23.80 18.60 -12.48
CA ARG A 351 24.37 17.50 -13.26
C ARG A 351 24.32 16.18 -12.51
N PHE A 352 24.16 15.11 -13.26
CA PHE A 352 24.23 13.74 -12.74
C PHE A 352 25.57 13.10 -13.11
N VAL A 353 26.19 12.46 -12.13
CA VAL A 353 27.48 11.77 -12.32
C VAL A 353 27.49 10.46 -11.53
N LYS A 354 28.20 9.47 -12.08
CA LYS A 354 28.60 8.31 -11.29
C LYS A 354 29.80 8.70 -10.46
N SER A 355 29.79 8.42 -9.16
CA SER A 355 30.82 8.86 -8.23
C SER A 355 31.27 7.73 -7.31
N VAL A 356 32.37 7.97 -6.61
CA VAL A 356 32.80 7.20 -5.44
C VAL A 356 32.90 8.14 -4.25
N ILE A 357 32.29 7.75 -3.15
CA ILE A 357 32.17 8.53 -1.92
C ILE A 357 32.65 7.76 -0.70
N ARG A 358 32.86 8.49 0.40
CA ARG A 358 33.03 7.93 1.75
C ARG A 358 32.22 8.79 2.71
N SER A 359 31.19 8.22 3.33
CA SER A 359 30.43 8.88 4.39
C SER A 359 31.31 9.10 5.61
N ARG A 360 31.33 10.33 6.16
CA ARG A 360 32.15 10.68 7.33
C ARG A 360 31.51 10.28 8.63
N VAL A 361 30.20 10.39 8.72
CA VAL A 361 29.42 10.05 9.90
C VAL A 361 28.04 9.54 9.50
N LYS A 362 27.54 8.53 10.22
CA LYS A 362 26.14 8.15 10.20
C LYS A 362 25.39 9.13 11.10
N GLY A 363 24.74 10.14 10.50
CA GLY A 363 23.87 11.06 11.20
C GLY A 363 22.57 10.40 11.63
N VAL A 364 22.05 10.84 12.77
CA VAL A 364 20.76 10.41 13.32
C VAL A 364 19.85 11.63 13.44
N TYR A 365 18.61 11.53 12.95
CA TYR A 365 17.67 12.66 12.96
C TYR A 365 17.55 13.34 14.31
N SER A 366 17.38 12.61 15.40
CA SER A 366 17.27 13.17 16.75
C SER A 366 18.53 13.91 17.19
N GLU A 367 19.73 13.42 16.80
CA GLU A 367 21.02 14.06 17.10
C GLU A 367 21.20 15.34 16.29
N ILE A 368 20.85 15.30 15.00
CA ILE A 368 20.89 16.50 14.14
C ILE A 368 19.91 17.56 14.64
N ASN A 369 18.69 17.16 15.05
CA ASN A 369 17.71 18.09 15.65
C ASN A 369 18.28 18.76 16.92
N ALA A 370 18.99 18.01 17.78
CA ALA A 370 19.65 18.59 18.96
C ALA A 370 20.78 19.57 18.59
N LEU A 371 21.57 19.27 17.55
CA LEU A 371 22.60 20.16 17.03
C LEU A 371 22.01 21.46 16.44
N LEU A 372 20.94 21.36 15.65
CA LEU A 372 20.23 22.51 15.06
C LEU A 372 19.55 23.40 16.12
N ALA A 373 19.05 22.78 17.20
CA ALA A 373 18.45 23.49 18.33
C ALA A 373 19.48 24.09 19.31
N GLY A 374 20.78 23.76 19.15
CA GLY A 374 21.86 24.22 20.07
C GLY A 374 21.85 23.54 21.44
N SER A 375 21.12 22.40 21.60
CA SER A 375 21.03 21.65 22.86
C SER A 375 22.02 20.49 22.94
N ALA A 376 22.87 20.31 21.92
CA ALA A 376 23.88 19.25 21.86
C ALA A 376 25.03 19.51 22.83
N ASP A 377 25.51 18.47 23.51
CA ASP A 377 26.70 18.49 24.35
C ASP A 377 28.01 18.44 23.52
N ASP A 378 29.15 18.50 24.17
CA ASP A 378 30.45 18.53 23.50
C ASP A 378 30.82 17.14 22.91
N GLU A 379 30.32 16.03 23.45
CA GLU A 379 30.51 14.69 22.92
C GLU A 379 29.79 14.56 21.57
N LEU A 380 28.54 14.99 21.51
CA LEU A 380 27.76 14.98 20.28
C LEU A 380 28.35 15.91 19.20
N LYS A 381 28.78 17.11 19.58
CA LYS A 381 29.51 18.00 18.67
C LYS A 381 30.82 17.39 18.17
N GLY A 382 31.53 16.65 19.03
CA GLY A 382 32.74 15.92 18.68
C GLY A 382 32.49 14.83 17.64
N LYS A 383 31.38 14.07 17.75
CA LYS A 383 30.94 13.06 16.76
C LYS A 383 30.77 13.68 15.36
N TYR A 384 30.18 14.86 15.27
CA TYR A 384 29.85 15.53 14.01
C TYR A 384 30.90 16.57 13.56
N HIS A 385 32.07 16.64 14.17
CA HIS A 385 33.04 17.72 13.97
C HIS A 385 33.39 17.96 12.48
N GLU A 386 33.50 16.91 11.65
CA GLU A 386 33.84 17.04 10.22
C GLU A 386 32.71 17.68 9.38
N VAL A 387 31.46 17.58 9.82
CA VAL A 387 30.27 17.98 9.05
C VAL A 387 29.48 19.12 9.73
N LEU A 388 29.78 19.42 10.99
CA LEU A 388 29.04 20.37 11.81
C LEU A 388 28.94 21.78 11.15
N SER A 389 29.97 22.20 10.43
CA SER A 389 29.99 23.51 9.74
C SER A 389 28.97 23.63 8.61
N GLN A 390 28.42 22.50 8.11
CA GLN A 390 27.45 22.51 7.05
C GLN A 390 26.02 22.76 7.55
N LEU A 391 25.70 22.35 8.81
CA LEU A 391 24.35 22.37 9.34
C LEU A 391 23.65 23.73 9.30
N PRO A 392 24.31 24.86 9.62
CA PRO A 392 23.70 26.20 9.50
C PRO A 392 23.27 26.51 8.07
N ALA A 393 24.13 26.20 7.08
CA ALA A 393 23.83 26.44 5.67
C ALA A 393 22.70 25.51 5.17
N MET A 394 22.65 24.25 5.66
CA MET A 394 21.57 23.32 5.37
C MET A 394 20.22 23.82 5.90
N LYS A 395 20.19 24.30 7.13
CA LYS A 395 19.00 24.93 7.73
C LYS A 395 18.53 26.15 6.95
N GLU A 396 19.46 27.00 6.54
CA GLU A 396 19.18 28.20 5.73
C GLU A 396 18.56 27.80 4.37
N LEU A 397 19.21 26.88 3.64
CA LEU A 397 18.70 26.39 2.37
C LEU A 397 17.31 25.73 2.54
N TYR A 398 17.12 24.93 3.57
CA TYR A 398 15.81 24.35 3.89
C TYR A 398 14.75 25.45 4.07
N GLY A 399 15.04 26.51 4.82
CA GLY A 399 14.13 27.63 5.01
C GLY A 399 13.72 28.30 3.69
N HIS A 400 14.69 28.50 2.77
CA HIS A 400 14.40 29.01 1.43
C HIS A 400 13.53 28.05 0.62
N ARG A 401 13.83 26.74 0.63
CA ARG A 401 13.08 25.73 -0.10
C ARG A 401 11.65 25.55 0.43
N ALA A 402 11.47 25.53 1.75
CA ALA A 402 10.16 25.46 2.40
C ALA A 402 9.30 26.69 2.03
N ARG A 403 9.89 27.89 2.00
CA ARG A 403 9.21 29.11 1.53
C ARG A 403 8.76 28.96 0.07
N LEU A 404 9.64 28.55 -0.83
CA LEU A 404 9.33 28.35 -2.26
C LEU A 404 8.25 27.28 -2.46
N ARG A 405 8.27 26.22 -1.65
CA ARG A 405 7.22 25.17 -1.62
C ARG A 405 5.86 25.77 -1.25
N LYS A 406 5.81 26.58 -0.22
CA LYS A 406 4.59 27.27 0.24
C LYS A 406 4.09 28.28 -0.81
N GLU A 407 4.97 29.07 -1.41
CA GLU A 407 4.64 30.04 -2.48
C GLU A 407 4.04 29.38 -3.72
N ARG A 408 4.52 28.18 -4.08
CA ARG A 408 3.90 27.35 -5.15
C ARG A 408 2.52 26.87 -4.79
N GLY A 409 2.14 26.86 -3.51
CA GLY A 409 0.85 26.35 -3.02
C GLY A 409 0.86 24.84 -2.80
N CYS A 410 2.01 24.25 -2.50
CA CYS A 410 2.08 22.85 -2.09
C CYS A 410 1.28 22.65 -0.81
N MET A 411 0.45 21.61 -0.78
CA MET A 411 -0.34 21.27 0.39
C MET A 411 0.54 20.61 1.45
N ASP A 412 0.48 21.12 2.67
CA ASP A 412 1.13 20.55 3.83
C ASP A 412 0.06 19.83 4.67
N ILE A 413 -0.11 18.53 4.38
CA ILE A 413 -1.13 17.70 5.03
C ILE A 413 -0.43 16.75 6.00
N GLU A 414 -0.70 16.90 7.29
CA GLU A 414 -0.19 16.00 8.31
C GLU A 414 -0.82 14.62 8.15
N SER A 415 0.00 13.58 8.03
CA SER A 415 -0.43 12.20 7.74
C SER A 415 -1.02 11.46 8.94
N GLY A 416 -0.87 11.98 10.16
CA GLY A 416 -1.34 11.32 11.39
C GLY A 416 -0.68 9.95 11.65
N GLU A 417 0.51 9.72 11.12
CA GLU A 417 1.26 8.47 11.33
C GLU A 417 1.54 8.22 12.80
N VAL A 418 1.56 6.95 13.18
CA VAL A 418 1.88 6.51 14.54
C VAL A 418 3.19 5.72 14.59
N LYS A 419 3.85 5.78 15.72
CA LYS A 419 4.97 4.91 16.07
C LYS A 419 4.49 3.86 17.06
N LEU A 420 4.59 2.59 16.69
CA LEU A 420 4.32 1.46 17.56
C LEU A 420 5.54 1.20 18.45
N ILE A 421 5.33 1.04 19.75
CA ILE A 421 6.36 0.69 20.71
C ILE A 421 6.15 -0.78 21.10
N LEU A 422 7.15 -1.60 20.80
CA LEU A 422 7.09 -3.04 21.03
C LEU A 422 8.00 -3.45 22.18
N ASP A 423 7.62 -4.53 22.89
CA ASP A 423 8.49 -5.21 23.82
C ASP A 423 9.48 -6.16 23.11
N GLU A 424 10.35 -6.84 23.85
CA GLU A 424 11.37 -7.76 23.33
C GLU A 424 10.74 -8.97 22.59
N ASP A 425 9.52 -9.36 22.92
CA ASP A 425 8.77 -10.43 22.26
C ASP A 425 8.04 -9.96 21.02
N GLY A 426 7.99 -8.64 20.78
CA GLY A 426 7.35 -7.99 19.65
C GLY A 426 5.86 -7.75 19.82
N HIS A 427 5.37 -7.64 21.07
CA HIS A 427 4.00 -7.22 21.38
C HIS A 427 3.93 -5.71 21.53
N CYS A 428 2.83 -5.12 21.08
CA CYS A 428 2.60 -3.68 21.21
C CYS A 428 2.26 -3.29 22.64
N ILE A 429 3.14 -2.46 23.23
CA ILE A 429 2.99 -1.95 24.60
C ILE A 429 2.58 -0.48 24.66
N ASP A 430 2.83 0.29 23.60
CA ASP A 430 2.43 1.69 23.51
C ASP A 430 2.28 2.12 22.06
N VAL A 431 1.47 3.16 21.84
CA VAL A 431 1.25 3.79 20.52
C VAL A 431 1.41 5.30 20.67
N LYS A 432 2.25 5.92 19.85
CA LYS A 432 2.51 7.36 19.91
C LYS A 432 2.36 7.99 18.53
N LYS A 433 1.81 9.20 18.46
CA LYS A 433 1.85 9.98 17.21
C LYS A 433 3.29 10.27 16.83
N ARG A 434 3.63 10.06 15.57
CA ARG A 434 4.94 10.39 15.03
C ARG A 434 5.01 11.90 14.78
N THR A 435 6.01 12.53 15.30
CA THR A 435 6.34 13.92 15.00
C THR A 435 7.62 13.97 14.18
N SER A 436 7.57 14.62 13.01
CA SER A 436 8.76 14.87 12.21
C SER A 436 9.49 16.09 12.75
N GLY A 437 10.79 16.01 12.87
CA GLY A 437 11.65 17.13 13.28
C GLY A 437 12.12 17.97 12.08
N GLU A 438 12.90 19.02 12.40
CA GLU A 438 13.45 19.93 11.37
C GLU A 438 14.42 19.20 10.42
N SER A 439 15.20 18.24 10.94
CA SER A 439 16.16 17.50 10.12
C SER A 439 15.49 16.56 9.12
N GLU A 440 14.36 15.92 9.49
CA GLU A 440 13.60 15.09 8.59
C GLU A 440 13.01 15.91 7.43
N ALA A 441 12.41 17.07 7.73
CA ALA A 441 11.85 17.96 6.73
C ALA A 441 12.94 18.55 5.81
N MET A 442 14.14 18.84 6.35
CA MET A 442 15.29 19.30 5.60
C MET A 442 15.78 18.27 4.59
N ILE A 443 15.92 17.01 5.00
CA ILE A 443 16.34 15.93 4.09
C ILE A 443 15.25 15.66 3.04
N GLU A 444 13.98 15.68 3.41
CA GLU A 444 12.87 15.56 2.46
C GLU A 444 12.98 16.60 1.35
N GLU A 445 13.20 17.88 1.66
CA GLU A 445 13.33 18.94 0.64
C GLU A 445 14.52 18.71 -0.30
N PHE A 446 15.65 18.21 0.21
CA PHE A 446 16.82 17.92 -0.63
C PHE A 446 16.57 16.72 -1.55
N MET A 447 15.89 15.70 -1.04
CA MET A 447 15.48 14.53 -1.85
C MET A 447 14.42 14.91 -2.90
N LEU A 448 13.44 15.74 -2.56
CA LEU A 448 12.46 16.27 -3.49
C LEU A 448 13.13 17.01 -4.65
N LEU A 449 14.14 17.81 -4.36
CA LEU A 449 14.88 18.55 -5.39
C LEU A 449 15.66 17.61 -6.33
N ALA A 450 16.35 16.60 -5.80
CA ALA A 450 17.06 15.60 -6.60
C ALA A 450 16.09 14.77 -7.46
N ASN A 451 14.94 14.38 -6.91
CA ASN A 451 13.88 13.68 -7.63
C ASN A 451 13.31 14.52 -8.79
N GLN A 452 13.11 15.83 -8.56
CA GLN A 452 12.68 16.77 -9.59
C GLN A 452 13.72 16.90 -10.70
N CYS A 453 15.02 17.02 -10.35
CA CYS A 453 16.11 17.06 -11.32
C CYS A 453 16.15 15.80 -12.20
N ALA A 454 15.94 14.61 -11.63
CA ALA A 454 15.95 13.36 -12.39
C ALA A 454 14.82 13.31 -13.41
N ALA A 455 13.59 13.68 -13.01
CA ALA A 455 12.45 13.73 -13.91
C ALA A 455 12.63 14.79 -15.02
N HIS A 456 13.12 15.99 -14.65
CA HIS A 456 13.44 17.06 -15.60
C HIS A 456 14.51 16.63 -16.61
N PHE A 457 15.57 15.95 -16.16
CA PHE A 457 16.63 15.39 -17.02
C PHE A 457 16.03 14.49 -18.10
N ALA A 458 15.19 13.54 -17.71
CA ALA A 458 14.57 12.61 -18.64
C ALA A 458 13.64 13.31 -19.65
N ARG A 459 12.83 14.25 -19.20
CA ARG A 459 11.93 15.02 -20.05
C ARG A 459 12.68 15.87 -21.08
N VAL A 460 13.73 16.58 -20.66
CA VAL A 460 14.56 17.41 -21.57
C VAL A 460 15.28 16.55 -22.60
N LYS A 461 15.80 15.38 -22.19
CA LYS A 461 16.45 14.41 -23.11
C LYS A 461 15.45 13.60 -23.92
N GLN A 462 14.16 13.67 -23.60
CA GLN A 462 13.08 12.91 -24.25
C GLN A 462 13.37 11.40 -24.29
N ILE A 463 13.82 10.84 -23.18
CA ILE A 463 14.09 9.41 -23.01
C ILE A 463 12.95 8.73 -22.25
N PRO A 464 12.71 7.42 -22.49
CA PRO A 464 11.79 6.63 -21.67
C PRO A 464 12.14 6.74 -20.20
N PHE A 465 11.12 6.80 -19.34
CA PHE A 465 11.37 6.99 -17.91
C PHE A 465 10.20 6.43 -17.06
N VAL A 466 10.39 6.35 -15.75
CA VAL A 466 9.37 6.03 -14.77
C VAL A 466 9.12 7.28 -13.93
N TYR A 467 8.01 7.96 -14.19
CA TYR A 467 7.59 9.16 -13.47
C TYR A 467 6.73 8.82 -12.27
N ARG A 468 6.74 9.66 -11.25
CA ARG A 468 5.77 9.63 -10.15
C ARG A 468 4.69 10.65 -10.44
N VAL A 469 3.53 10.17 -10.83
CA VAL A 469 2.40 10.99 -11.26
C VAL A 469 1.36 11.08 -10.14
N HIS A 470 0.82 12.28 -9.93
CA HIS A 470 -0.30 12.52 -9.05
C HIS A 470 -1.30 13.43 -9.78
N GLU A 471 -2.37 12.83 -10.27
CA GLU A 471 -3.40 13.54 -11.03
C GLU A 471 -4.31 14.38 -10.13
N GLU A 472 -5.05 15.29 -10.73
CA GLU A 472 -6.06 16.11 -10.06
C GLU A 472 -7.15 15.25 -9.43
N PRO A 473 -7.83 15.74 -8.35
CA PRO A 473 -9.00 15.07 -7.77
C PRO A 473 -10.13 14.94 -8.80
N ASN A 474 -10.87 13.82 -8.76
CA ASN A 474 -12.05 13.67 -9.61
C ASN A 474 -13.28 14.40 -9.05
N ALA A 475 -14.29 14.65 -9.91
CA ALA A 475 -15.48 15.41 -9.56
C ALA A 475 -16.25 14.83 -8.35
N GLU A 476 -16.42 13.51 -8.26
CA GLU A 476 -17.12 12.85 -7.15
C GLU A 476 -16.44 13.09 -5.80
N LYS A 477 -15.11 13.04 -5.78
CA LYS A 477 -14.34 13.30 -4.56
C LYS A 477 -14.35 14.77 -4.16
N LEU A 478 -14.38 15.67 -5.14
CA LEU A 478 -14.51 17.11 -4.92
C LEU A 478 -15.87 17.46 -4.34
N GLU A 479 -16.96 16.85 -4.81
CA GLU A 479 -18.31 17.01 -4.26
C GLU A 479 -18.36 16.64 -2.76
N ARG A 480 -17.73 15.53 -2.39
CA ARG A 480 -17.63 15.11 -0.98
C ARG A 480 -16.83 16.10 -0.13
N LEU A 481 -15.75 16.66 -0.66
CA LEU A 481 -14.97 17.69 0.00
C LEU A 481 -15.78 18.96 0.16
N HIS A 482 -16.50 19.40 -0.88
CA HIS A 482 -17.40 20.53 -0.86
C HIS A 482 -18.44 20.40 0.26
N THR A 483 -19.14 19.25 0.33
CA THR A 483 -20.11 18.95 1.39
C THR A 483 -19.49 19.07 2.78
N LEU A 484 -18.26 18.53 2.96
CA LEU A 484 -17.54 18.60 4.23
C LEU A 484 -17.18 20.04 4.61
N LEU A 485 -16.68 20.85 3.69
CA LEU A 485 -16.29 22.24 3.91
C LEU A 485 -17.51 23.09 4.29
N GLN A 486 -18.62 22.96 3.56
CA GLN A 486 -19.87 23.64 3.88
C GLN A 486 -20.40 23.30 5.26
N ALA A 487 -20.33 22.03 5.63
CA ALA A 487 -20.78 21.57 6.94
C ALA A 487 -19.91 22.09 8.09
N CYS A 488 -18.64 22.38 7.83
CA CYS A 488 -17.72 23.05 8.76
C CYS A 488 -17.85 24.60 8.71
N GLY A 489 -18.72 25.16 7.87
CA GLY A 489 -18.88 26.59 7.67
C GLY A 489 -17.70 27.27 6.98
N ILE A 490 -16.92 26.49 6.19
CA ILE A 490 -15.74 26.96 5.49
C ILE A 490 -16.12 27.32 4.05
N ASN A 491 -15.71 28.51 3.62
CA ASN A 491 -15.94 28.96 2.24
C ASN A 491 -15.05 28.20 1.27
N ASP A 492 -15.66 27.63 0.23
CA ASP A 492 -15.04 26.76 -0.77
C ASP A 492 -15.34 27.22 -2.21
N HIS A 493 -15.51 28.51 -2.42
CA HIS A 493 -15.67 29.07 -3.76
C HIS A 493 -14.35 29.03 -4.51
N PHE A 494 -14.20 28.00 -5.33
CA PHE A 494 -13.03 27.84 -6.23
C PHE A 494 -13.22 28.62 -7.51
N ALA A 495 -12.10 29.08 -8.08
CA ALA A 495 -12.12 29.82 -9.34
C ALA A 495 -12.46 28.94 -10.56
N LYS A 496 -12.33 27.62 -10.42
CA LYS A 496 -12.60 26.60 -11.46
C LYS A 496 -13.28 25.39 -10.85
N ASP A 497 -13.85 24.54 -11.72
CA ASP A 497 -14.46 23.26 -11.31
C ASP A 497 -13.48 22.34 -10.54
N VAL A 498 -12.20 22.36 -10.91
CA VAL A 498 -11.13 21.69 -10.17
C VAL A 498 -10.30 22.77 -9.48
N PRO A 499 -10.25 22.76 -8.12
CA PRO A 499 -9.46 23.72 -7.36
C PRO A 499 -7.98 23.58 -7.65
N THR A 500 -7.25 24.67 -7.58
CA THR A 500 -5.80 24.65 -7.64
C THR A 500 -5.24 24.17 -6.29
N PRO A 501 -4.06 23.54 -6.25
CA PRO A 501 -3.40 23.18 -4.98
C PRO A 501 -3.24 24.37 -4.03
N LYS A 502 -3.06 25.59 -4.56
CA LYS A 502 -2.93 26.81 -3.78
C LYS A 502 -4.25 27.20 -3.07
N GLU A 503 -5.39 27.01 -3.72
CA GLU A 503 -6.71 27.23 -3.10
C GLU A 503 -6.94 26.23 -1.97
N LEU A 504 -6.60 24.94 -2.19
CA LEU A 504 -6.70 23.91 -1.16
C LEU A 504 -5.73 24.15 0.00
N SER A 505 -4.49 24.57 -0.28
CA SER A 505 -3.49 24.94 0.73
C SER A 505 -3.96 26.11 1.59
N ALA A 506 -4.65 27.11 1.01
CA ALA A 506 -5.21 28.22 1.75
C ALA A 506 -6.31 27.78 2.74
N ILE A 507 -7.13 26.79 2.37
CA ILE A 507 -8.13 26.20 3.29
C ILE A 507 -7.42 25.50 4.45
N LEU A 508 -6.40 24.68 4.19
CA LEU A 508 -5.63 23.98 5.23
C LEU A 508 -4.99 24.97 6.22
N GLU A 509 -4.37 26.04 5.70
CA GLU A 509 -3.80 27.11 6.54
C GLU A 509 -4.88 27.81 7.40
N GLY A 510 -6.06 28.07 6.81
CA GLY A 510 -7.17 28.74 7.50
C GLY A 510 -7.77 27.94 8.65
N VAL A 511 -7.63 26.60 8.64
CA VAL A 511 -8.15 25.73 9.70
C VAL A 511 -7.09 25.30 10.72
N ARG A 512 -5.83 25.64 10.50
CA ARG A 512 -4.71 25.24 11.34
C ARG A 512 -4.86 25.71 12.78
N GLY A 513 -4.66 24.81 13.75
CA GLY A 513 -4.90 25.05 15.18
C GLY A 513 -6.36 25.13 15.59
N GLY A 514 -7.29 24.98 14.64
CA GLY A 514 -8.73 25.04 14.89
C GLY A 514 -9.36 23.67 15.13
N PRO A 515 -10.63 23.65 15.57
CA PRO A 515 -11.33 22.41 15.92
C PRO A 515 -11.55 21.48 14.72
N TYR A 516 -11.52 22.00 13.49
CA TYR A 516 -11.75 21.25 12.25
C TYR A 516 -10.48 20.83 11.52
N GLU A 517 -9.29 21.19 12.02
CA GLU A 517 -8.02 20.94 11.33
C GLU A 517 -7.84 19.46 10.91
N GLN A 518 -7.94 18.55 11.86
CA GLN A 518 -7.75 17.12 11.61
C GLN A 518 -8.78 16.56 10.62
N ILE A 519 -10.01 17.02 10.72
CA ILE A 519 -11.11 16.59 9.86
C ILE A 519 -10.91 17.05 8.43
N ILE A 520 -10.54 18.31 8.25
CA ILE A 520 -10.30 18.89 6.94
C ILE A 520 -9.04 18.27 6.32
N ASN A 521 -7.97 18.05 7.10
CA ASN A 521 -6.79 17.30 6.65
C ASN A 521 -7.17 15.90 6.14
N THR A 522 -7.97 15.15 6.90
CA THR A 522 -8.44 13.81 6.50
C THR A 522 -9.33 13.87 5.27
N GLY A 523 -10.27 14.81 5.21
CA GLY A 523 -11.16 15.03 4.06
C GLY A 523 -10.39 15.39 2.81
N MET A 524 -9.40 16.28 2.95
CA MET A 524 -8.51 16.69 1.88
C MET A 524 -7.70 15.51 1.34
N LEU A 525 -7.08 14.71 2.21
CA LEU A 525 -6.37 13.48 1.81
C LEU A 525 -7.26 12.49 1.06
N ARG A 526 -8.49 12.27 1.52
CA ARG A 526 -9.46 11.37 0.87
C ARG A 526 -9.93 11.90 -0.48
N CYS A 527 -9.95 13.21 -0.66
CA CYS A 527 -10.28 13.86 -1.92
C CYS A 527 -9.19 13.64 -2.97
N MET A 528 -7.92 13.59 -2.58
CA MET A 528 -6.80 13.44 -3.50
C MET A 528 -6.87 12.14 -4.32
N SER A 529 -6.39 12.20 -5.54
CA SER A 529 -6.08 11.02 -6.33
C SER A 529 -4.89 10.27 -5.72
N LYS A 530 -4.74 8.99 -6.02
CA LYS A 530 -3.55 8.25 -5.59
C LYS A 530 -2.40 8.55 -6.55
N ALA A 531 -1.22 8.80 -6.00
CA ALA A 531 -0.03 8.88 -6.83
C ALA A 531 0.33 7.47 -7.35
N VAL A 532 0.76 7.40 -8.61
CA VAL A 532 1.12 6.16 -9.32
C VAL A 532 2.43 6.33 -10.07
N TYR A 533 3.03 5.23 -10.52
CA TYR A 533 4.15 5.28 -11.47
C TYR A 533 3.63 5.13 -12.88
N GLU A 534 4.09 6.00 -13.79
CA GLU A 534 3.72 5.99 -15.20
C GLU A 534 4.93 6.34 -16.08
N GLU A 535 4.88 5.91 -17.35
CA GLU A 535 5.92 6.23 -18.34
C GLU A 535 5.76 7.63 -18.94
N LYS A 536 4.63 8.33 -18.71
CA LYS A 536 4.34 9.67 -19.20
C LYS A 536 4.41 10.73 -18.11
N PRO A 537 5.05 11.89 -18.36
CA PRO A 537 5.15 12.98 -17.40
C PRO A 537 3.84 13.79 -17.32
N LYS A 538 2.91 13.39 -16.47
CA LYS A 538 1.64 14.11 -16.23
C LYS A 538 1.73 15.14 -15.09
N GLY A 539 2.86 15.22 -14.39
CA GLY A 539 3.07 16.09 -13.24
C GLY A 539 2.62 15.50 -11.91
N HIS A 540 2.80 16.28 -10.85
CA HIS A 540 2.42 15.88 -9.50
C HIS A 540 1.60 16.98 -8.84
N TYR A 541 0.27 16.83 -8.84
CA TYR A 541 -0.68 17.84 -8.36
C TYR A 541 -0.38 18.27 -6.91
N GLY A 542 -0.25 17.34 -5.96
CA GLY A 542 -0.05 17.67 -4.55
C GLY A 542 1.27 18.39 -4.25
N LEU A 543 2.35 18.12 -5.01
CA LEU A 543 3.65 18.80 -4.89
C LEU A 543 3.75 20.05 -5.76
N VAL A 544 2.78 20.29 -6.64
CA VAL A 544 2.78 21.39 -7.62
C VAL A 544 4.06 21.36 -8.48
N LEU A 545 4.40 20.15 -8.96
CA LEU A 545 5.59 19.93 -9.77
C LEU A 545 5.19 19.41 -11.14
N LYS A 546 5.80 20.00 -12.18
CA LYS A 546 5.62 19.56 -13.57
C LYS A 546 6.32 18.24 -13.86
N ASP A 547 7.48 18.06 -13.29
CA ASP A 547 8.34 16.90 -13.48
C ASP A 547 8.65 16.31 -12.11
N TYR A 548 8.29 15.03 -11.91
CA TYR A 548 8.62 14.35 -10.67
C TYR A 548 8.83 12.84 -10.90
N ALA A 549 9.82 12.29 -10.26
CA ALA A 549 10.13 10.86 -10.26
C ALA A 549 10.78 10.49 -8.92
N HIS A 550 10.83 9.22 -8.60
CA HIS A 550 11.57 8.74 -7.46
C HIS A 550 12.96 8.26 -7.90
N PHE A 551 14.01 8.94 -7.44
CA PHE A 551 15.42 8.68 -7.77
C PHE A 551 16.23 8.26 -6.53
N THR A 552 15.77 8.63 -5.34
CA THR A 552 16.59 8.72 -4.13
C THR A 552 16.58 7.46 -3.24
N SER A 553 15.85 6.37 -3.62
CA SER A 553 15.79 5.17 -2.77
C SER A 553 15.83 3.84 -3.56
N PRO A 554 16.88 3.55 -4.34
CA PRO A 554 16.97 2.36 -5.18
C PRO A 554 17.18 1.04 -4.40
N ILE A 555 17.55 1.08 -3.12
CA ILE A 555 17.66 -0.11 -2.27
C ILE A 555 16.28 -0.69 -1.98
N ARG A 556 15.28 0.18 -1.81
CA ARG A 556 13.94 -0.20 -1.37
C ARG A 556 12.82 0.06 -2.38
N ARG A 557 13.08 0.72 -3.52
CA ARG A 557 12.10 0.97 -4.58
C ARG A 557 12.66 0.62 -5.95
N TYR A 558 11.97 -0.25 -6.70
CA TYR A 558 12.37 -0.65 -8.03
C TYR A 558 12.29 0.48 -9.08
N PRO A 559 11.33 1.42 -9.06
CA PRO A 559 11.31 2.56 -9.97
C PRO A 559 12.61 3.37 -9.95
N ASP A 560 13.18 3.60 -8.76
CA ASP A 560 14.46 4.29 -8.58
C ASP A 560 15.60 3.51 -9.24
N LEU A 561 15.66 2.20 -9.01
CA LEU A 561 16.65 1.33 -9.68
C LEU A 561 16.48 1.33 -11.21
N ALA A 562 15.24 1.32 -11.69
CA ALA A 562 14.93 1.36 -13.11
C ALA A 562 15.42 2.64 -13.77
N ILE A 563 15.13 3.82 -13.18
CA ILE A 563 15.59 5.10 -13.72
C ILE A 563 17.11 5.27 -13.60
N HIS A 564 17.75 4.73 -12.56
CA HIS A 564 19.21 4.70 -12.47
C HIS A 564 19.86 4.00 -13.66
N ARG A 565 19.26 2.91 -14.13
CA ARG A 565 19.73 2.17 -15.33
C ARG A 565 19.55 3.00 -16.60
N ILE A 566 18.37 3.59 -16.79
CA ILE A 566 18.05 4.43 -17.93
C ILE A 566 19.00 5.63 -18.00
N MET A 567 19.15 6.35 -16.88
CA MET A 567 20.05 7.48 -16.79
C MET A 567 21.52 7.10 -17.00
N THR A 568 21.94 5.93 -16.50
CA THR A 568 23.30 5.40 -16.71
C THR A 568 23.58 5.15 -18.19
N ALA A 569 22.62 4.59 -18.94
CA ALA A 569 22.75 4.37 -20.37
C ALA A 569 22.87 5.70 -21.13
N GLN A 570 22.06 6.68 -20.77
CA GLN A 570 22.12 8.03 -21.36
C GLN A 570 23.48 8.74 -21.05
N LEU A 571 23.98 8.64 -19.83
CA LEU A 571 25.27 9.22 -19.44
C LEU A 571 26.46 8.55 -20.17
N LYS A 572 26.30 7.27 -20.56
CA LYS A 572 27.27 6.55 -21.41
C LYS A 572 27.18 6.90 -22.89
N GLY A 573 26.31 7.84 -23.27
CA GLY A 573 26.18 8.32 -24.65
C GLY A 573 25.29 7.47 -25.56
N MET A 574 24.39 6.64 -24.99
CA MET A 574 23.41 5.92 -25.81
C MET A 574 22.50 6.92 -26.52
N ASP A 575 22.34 6.77 -27.84
CA ASP A 575 21.50 7.64 -28.66
C ASP A 575 20.02 7.44 -28.34
N LYS A 576 19.19 8.44 -28.68
CA LYS A 576 17.78 8.50 -28.36
C LYS A 576 16.98 7.32 -28.92
N ASP A 577 17.22 6.94 -30.18
CA ASP A 577 16.45 5.89 -30.83
C ASP A 577 16.71 4.53 -30.17
N THR A 578 17.98 4.26 -29.85
CA THR A 578 18.37 3.07 -29.07
C THR A 578 17.78 3.11 -27.65
N MET A 579 17.73 4.27 -27.00
CA MET A 579 17.09 4.43 -25.70
C MET A 579 15.60 4.09 -25.78
N VAL A 580 14.88 4.63 -26.76
CA VAL A 580 13.46 4.35 -26.97
C VAL A 580 13.22 2.86 -27.21
N LEU A 581 13.96 2.26 -28.14
CA LEU A 581 13.83 0.84 -28.46
C LEU A 581 14.07 -0.07 -27.26
N ARG A 582 15.06 0.26 -26.44
CA ARG A 582 15.49 -0.59 -25.33
C ARG A 582 14.66 -0.41 -24.05
N TYR A 583 14.21 0.81 -23.78
CA TYR A 583 13.68 1.16 -22.46
C TYR A 583 12.20 1.53 -22.43
N SER A 584 11.49 1.68 -23.57
CA SER A 584 10.05 2.02 -23.53
C SER A 584 9.20 0.94 -22.87
N ASP A 585 9.28 -0.29 -23.37
CA ASP A 585 8.57 -1.45 -22.78
C ASP A 585 9.03 -1.74 -21.34
N PHE A 586 10.32 -1.56 -21.05
CA PHE A 586 10.85 -1.72 -19.71
C PHE A 586 10.27 -0.68 -18.72
N ALA A 587 10.19 0.59 -19.11
CA ALA A 587 9.65 1.66 -18.28
C ALA A 587 8.15 1.45 -18.01
N GLU A 588 7.38 1.05 -19.02
CA GLU A 588 5.96 0.72 -18.89
C GLU A 588 5.74 -0.44 -17.90
N LYS A 589 6.46 -1.55 -18.07
CA LYS A 589 6.38 -2.71 -17.18
C LYS A 589 6.80 -2.38 -15.76
N ALA A 590 7.89 -1.62 -15.59
CA ALA A 590 8.35 -1.19 -14.28
C ALA A 590 7.34 -0.27 -13.58
N SER A 591 6.70 0.64 -14.32
CA SER A 591 5.66 1.54 -13.81
C SER A 591 4.44 0.76 -13.32
N LYS A 592 3.93 -0.15 -14.14
CA LYS A 592 2.75 -0.97 -13.79
C LYS A 592 3.02 -1.84 -12.57
N GLN A 593 4.09 -2.64 -12.61
CA GLN A 593 4.47 -3.53 -11.51
C GLN A 593 4.68 -2.77 -10.19
N SER A 594 5.36 -1.62 -10.25
CA SER A 594 5.65 -0.84 -9.05
C SER A 594 4.40 -0.22 -8.45
N SER A 595 3.46 0.28 -9.27
CA SER A 595 2.18 0.83 -8.79
C SER A 595 1.32 -0.26 -8.12
N GLU A 596 1.24 -1.45 -8.72
CA GLU A 596 0.48 -2.57 -8.15
C GLU A 596 1.07 -3.04 -6.81
N ARG A 597 2.39 -3.22 -6.75
CA ARG A 597 3.06 -3.72 -5.54
C ARG A 597 3.10 -2.68 -4.41
N GLU A 598 3.19 -1.40 -4.72
CA GLU A 598 3.08 -0.32 -3.73
C GLU A 598 1.71 -0.31 -3.05
N ILE A 599 0.61 -0.49 -3.82
CA ILE A 599 -0.73 -0.58 -3.25
C ILE A 599 -0.84 -1.76 -2.28
N ILE A 600 -0.30 -2.91 -2.67
CA ILE A 600 -0.29 -4.12 -1.81
C ILE A 600 0.53 -3.86 -0.55
N ALA A 601 1.72 -3.28 -0.66
CA ALA A 601 2.58 -2.94 0.47
C ALA A 601 1.85 -2.02 1.47
N MET A 602 1.27 -0.91 0.99
CA MET A 602 0.49 0.01 1.83
C MET A 602 -0.69 -0.66 2.53
N GLN A 603 -1.39 -1.58 1.84
CA GLN A 603 -2.51 -2.32 2.45
C GLN A 603 -2.05 -3.22 3.59
N ILE A 604 -0.90 -3.88 3.42
CA ILE A 604 -0.31 -4.74 4.45
C ILE A 604 0.15 -3.91 5.63
N GLU A 605 0.89 -2.82 5.38
CA GLU A 605 1.38 -1.90 6.41
C GLU A 605 0.23 -1.39 7.27
N ARG A 606 -0.85 -0.89 6.66
CA ARG A 606 -2.05 -0.41 7.37
C ARG A 606 -2.75 -1.53 8.16
N LYS A 607 -3.02 -2.68 7.53
CA LYS A 607 -3.69 -3.78 8.23
C LYS A 607 -2.84 -4.35 9.37
N ALA A 608 -1.53 -4.40 9.20
CA ALA A 608 -0.62 -4.80 10.26
C ALA A 608 -0.65 -3.79 11.42
N GLU A 609 -0.57 -2.49 11.12
CA GLU A 609 -0.69 -1.42 12.12
C GLU A 609 -2.01 -1.53 12.90
N ASP A 610 -3.13 -1.77 12.21
CA ASP A 610 -4.44 -1.98 12.84
C ASP A 610 -4.42 -3.18 13.81
N CYS A 611 -3.77 -4.30 13.44
CA CYS A 611 -3.58 -5.46 14.34
C CYS A 611 -2.78 -5.09 15.60
N TYR A 612 -1.69 -4.34 15.46
CA TYR A 612 -0.88 -3.91 16.60
C TYR A 612 -1.61 -2.89 17.48
N LYS A 613 -2.38 -1.96 16.91
CA LYS A 613 -3.25 -1.05 17.65
C LYS A 613 -4.32 -1.81 18.45
N ALA A 614 -4.91 -2.85 17.84
CA ALA A 614 -5.88 -3.70 18.53
C ALA A 614 -5.22 -4.55 19.65
N GLU A 615 -3.98 -5.01 19.47
CA GLU A 615 -3.20 -5.69 20.52
C GLU A 615 -2.93 -4.77 21.71
N TYR A 616 -2.55 -3.52 21.45
CA TYR A 616 -2.44 -2.47 22.47
C TYR A 616 -3.78 -2.25 23.19
N ALA A 617 -4.86 -1.99 22.44
CA ALA A 617 -6.18 -1.72 23.01
C ALA A 617 -6.71 -2.90 23.85
N ARG A 618 -6.35 -4.13 23.52
CA ARG A 618 -6.72 -5.32 24.29
C ARG A 618 -6.16 -5.33 25.70
N ARG A 619 -4.99 -4.71 25.91
CA ARG A 619 -4.38 -4.57 27.24
C ARG A 619 -5.07 -3.50 28.09
N HIS A 620 -5.84 -2.62 27.46
CA HIS A 620 -6.53 -1.48 28.06
C HIS A 620 -8.07 -1.63 28.09
N LEU A 621 -8.56 -2.90 28.01
CA LEU A 621 -10.00 -3.17 28.09
C LEU A 621 -10.59 -2.68 29.40
N GLY A 622 -11.72 -1.97 29.35
CA GLY A 622 -12.42 -1.38 30.48
C GLY A 622 -11.90 0.00 30.90
N GLU A 623 -10.80 0.48 30.32
CA GLU A 623 -10.30 1.83 30.58
C GLU A 623 -11.06 2.88 29.80
N CYS A 624 -11.17 4.08 30.38
CA CYS A 624 -11.87 5.22 29.79
C CYS A 624 -10.88 6.24 29.24
N TYR A 625 -11.16 6.74 28.05
CA TYR A 625 -10.36 7.75 27.36
C TYR A 625 -11.24 8.86 26.79
N GLU A 626 -10.72 10.07 26.70
CA GLU A 626 -11.28 11.08 25.84
C GLU A 626 -10.83 10.84 24.40
N GLY A 627 -11.75 10.88 23.45
CA GLY A 627 -11.45 10.75 22.03
C GLY A 627 -12.26 11.71 21.20
N ARG A 628 -11.82 11.93 19.96
CA ARG A 628 -12.45 12.84 19.00
C ARG A 628 -13.16 12.03 17.92
N ILE A 629 -14.35 12.43 17.53
CA ILE A 629 -15.08 11.81 16.40
C ILE A 629 -14.32 12.07 15.11
N SER A 630 -13.70 11.03 14.56
CA SER A 630 -12.90 11.03 13.33
C SER A 630 -13.72 10.62 12.10
N GLY A 631 -14.88 10.01 12.30
CA GLY A 631 -15.78 9.59 11.24
C GLY A 631 -17.20 9.36 11.70
N VAL A 632 -18.16 9.72 10.85
CA VAL A 632 -19.60 9.54 11.11
C VAL A 632 -20.21 8.69 10.01
N THR A 633 -20.96 7.66 10.40
CA THR A 633 -21.67 6.77 9.48
C THR A 633 -23.06 6.45 10.01
N GLN A 634 -23.96 5.97 9.16
CA GLN A 634 -25.29 5.50 9.60
C GLN A 634 -25.20 4.40 10.68
N ARG A 635 -24.08 3.64 10.72
CA ARG A 635 -23.89 2.51 11.64
C ARG A 635 -23.30 2.92 12.99
N GLY A 636 -22.74 4.14 13.10
CA GLY A 636 -22.06 4.63 14.30
C GLY A 636 -20.91 5.58 14.00
N LEU A 637 -20.11 5.82 15.02
CA LEU A 637 -19.04 6.80 15.05
C LEU A 637 -17.67 6.11 15.09
N PHE A 638 -16.73 6.62 14.35
CA PHE A 638 -15.30 6.34 14.56
C PHE A 638 -14.75 7.39 15.53
N ILE A 639 -14.00 6.94 16.52
CA ILE A 639 -13.40 7.80 17.54
C ILE A 639 -11.90 7.56 17.54
N GLU A 640 -11.13 8.63 17.38
CA GLU A 640 -9.67 8.60 17.47
C GLU A 640 -9.22 9.14 18.82
N LEU A 641 -8.36 8.39 19.50
CA LEU A 641 -7.70 8.79 20.75
C LEU A 641 -6.48 9.67 20.45
N ASP A 642 -5.98 10.40 21.46
CA ASP A 642 -4.81 11.29 21.30
C ASP A 642 -3.55 10.58 20.80
N ASN A 643 -3.38 9.29 21.11
CA ASN A 643 -2.27 8.48 20.64
C ASN A 643 -2.43 7.94 19.22
N GLY A 644 -3.54 8.21 18.52
CA GLY A 644 -3.82 7.75 17.16
C GLY A 644 -4.45 6.35 17.08
N VAL A 645 -4.91 5.80 18.19
CA VAL A 645 -5.74 4.57 18.18
C VAL A 645 -7.17 4.95 17.84
N GLU A 646 -7.75 4.32 16.82
CA GLU A 646 -9.13 4.54 16.39
C GLU A 646 -10.00 3.32 16.73
N GLY A 647 -11.21 3.58 17.24
CA GLY A 647 -12.20 2.54 17.50
C GLY A 647 -13.61 2.96 17.07
N PHE A 648 -14.54 2.03 17.10
CA PHE A 648 -15.90 2.21 16.61
C PHE A 648 -16.92 2.16 17.73
N VAL A 649 -17.80 3.18 17.80
CA VAL A 649 -18.98 3.24 18.69
C VAL A 649 -20.22 2.95 17.85
N PRO A 650 -20.92 1.81 18.05
CA PRO A 650 -22.13 1.49 17.31
C PRO A 650 -23.25 2.51 17.56
N ALA A 651 -24.04 2.85 16.55
CA ALA A 651 -25.18 3.76 16.69
C ALA A 651 -26.20 3.26 17.75
N SER A 652 -26.34 1.94 17.90
CA SER A 652 -27.21 1.31 18.91
C SER A 652 -26.76 1.57 20.36
N SER A 653 -25.47 1.87 20.59
CA SER A 653 -24.97 2.22 21.93
C SER A 653 -25.08 3.72 22.24
N LEU A 654 -25.32 4.56 21.23
CA LEU A 654 -25.52 6.00 21.42
C LEU A 654 -26.93 6.33 21.91
N THR A 655 -27.93 5.65 21.35
CA THR A 655 -29.34 5.85 21.70
C THR A 655 -30.17 4.61 21.32
N PRO A 656 -31.15 4.22 22.14
CA PRO A 656 -32.08 3.14 21.80
C PRO A 656 -33.11 3.54 20.72
N SER A 657 -33.29 4.83 20.48
CA SER A 657 -34.33 5.37 19.57
C SER A 657 -33.93 5.25 18.08
N GLY A 658 -32.68 4.84 17.80
CA GLY A 658 -32.11 4.90 16.47
C GLY A 658 -31.56 6.27 16.11
N THR A 659 -30.71 6.33 15.10
CA THR A 659 -30.01 7.55 14.69
C THR A 659 -30.29 7.88 13.23
N MET A 660 -30.24 9.19 12.91
CA MET A 660 -30.35 9.70 11.54
C MET A 660 -29.05 10.40 11.15
N LEU A 661 -28.49 10.00 10.00
CA LEU A 661 -27.29 10.61 9.44
C LEU A 661 -27.68 11.86 8.64
N THR A 662 -27.06 12.99 8.95
CA THR A 662 -27.24 14.26 8.24
C THR A 662 -25.92 14.65 7.60
N GLU A 663 -25.94 14.89 6.28
CA GLU A 663 -24.81 15.39 5.47
C GLU A 663 -23.51 14.58 5.60
N GLY A 664 -23.58 13.32 6.08
CA GLY A 664 -22.41 12.46 6.27
C GLY A 664 -21.46 12.88 7.40
N ILE A 665 -21.79 13.90 8.18
CA ILE A 665 -20.93 14.51 9.21
C ILE A 665 -21.55 14.56 10.58
N ARG A 666 -22.86 14.33 10.68
CA ARG A 666 -23.63 14.39 11.94
C ARG A 666 -24.57 13.20 12.07
N LEU A 667 -24.53 12.58 13.22
CA LEU A 667 -25.50 11.58 13.64
C LEU A 667 -26.41 12.21 14.68
N SER A 668 -27.73 12.14 14.50
CA SER A 668 -28.72 12.75 15.36
C SER A 668 -29.67 11.71 15.91
N ASP A 669 -30.04 11.85 17.18
CA ASP A 669 -31.16 11.14 17.78
C ASP A 669 -32.43 11.98 17.59
N PRO A 670 -33.39 11.53 16.77
CA PRO A 670 -34.59 12.31 16.46
C PRO A 670 -35.52 12.45 17.67
N VAL A 671 -35.37 11.63 18.71
CA VAL A 671 -36.24 11.64 19.90
C VAL A 671 -35.68 12.58 20.99
N SER A 672 -34.40 12.46 21.33
CA SER A 672 -33.78 13.30 22.35
C SER A 672 -33.22 14.63 21.81
N GLY A 673 -33.08 14.76 20.48
CA GLY A 673 -32.45 15.92 19.85
C GLY A 673 -30.92 15.96 20.04
N LYS A 674 -30.31 14.93 20.62
CA LYS A 674 -28.87 14.86 20.82
C LYS A 674 -28.17 14.65 19.49
N ASN A 675 -27.07 15.37 19.30
CA ASN A 675 -26.28 15.33 18.09
C ASN A 675 -24.83 14.92 18.42
N TRP A 676 -24.22 14.20 17.49
CA TRP A 676 -22.79 13.87 17.49
C TRP A 676 -22.22 14.26 16.13
N SER A 677 -21.39 15.26 16.13
CA SER A 677 -20.81 15.81 14.91
C SER A 677 -19.35 15.40 14.78
N LEU A 678 -18.89 15.32 13.56
CA LEU A 678 -17.48 15.14 13.25
C LEU A 678 -16.65 16.21 14.00
N GLY A 679 -15.59 15.79 14.71
CA GLY A 679 -14.74 16.68 15.52
C GLY A 679 -15.15 16.87 16.98
N ASP A 680 -16.37 16.50 17.37
CA ASP A 680 -16.77 16.55 18.78
C ASP A 680 -15.90 15.58 19.59
N THR A 681 -15.65 15.95 20.86
CA THR A 681 -14.99 15.06 21.82
C THR A 681 -16.00 14.30 22.65
N MET A 682 -15.65 13.09 23.03
CA MET A 682 -16.47 12.27 23.91
C MET A 682 -15.63 11.31 24.75
N MET A 683 -16.13 11.01 25.95
CA MET A 683 -15.55 9.95 26.79
C MET A 683 -16.02 8.59 26.32
N ILE A 684 -15.07 7.69 26.07
CA ILE A 684 -15.31 6.30 25.64
C ILE A 684 -14.66 5.32 26.58
N THR A 685 -15.17 4.09 26.57
CA THR A 685 -14.55 2.93 27.21
C THR A 685 -14.18 1.92 26.13
N ILE A 686 -12.99 1.33 26.21
CA ILE A 686 -12.58 0.25 25.33
C ILE A 686 -13.29 -1.03 25.79
N VAL A 687 -14.21 -1.58 24.97
CA VAL A 687 -15.01 -2.76 25.37
C VAL A 687 -14.58 -4.04 24.67
N ARG A 688 -13.98 -3.93 23.48
CA ARG A 688 -13.51 -5.07 22.72
C ARG A 688 -12.36 -4.68 21.81
N ALA A 689 -11.39 -5.58 21.66
CA ALA A 689 -10.31 -5.47 20.69
C ALA A 689 -10.10 -6.84 20.02
N ASP A 690 -10.26 -6.87 18.71
CA ASP A 690 -10.06 -8.05 17.86
C ASP A 690 -8.75 -7.87 17.10
N VAL A 691 -7.69 -8.47 17.61
CA VAL A 691 -6.33 -8.37 17.02
C VAL A 691 -6.28 -8.95 15.63
N ASN A 692 -7.01 -10.06 15.39
CA ASN A 692 -7.04 -10.73 14.10
C ASN A 692 -7.58 -9.85 12.97
N LEU A 693 -8.59 -9.05 13.27
CA LEU A 693 -9.24 -8.16 12.30
C LEU A 693 -8.76 -6.71 12.39
N GLY A 694 -7.91 -6.38 13.37
CA GLY A 694 -7.47 -5.02 13.63
C GLY A 694 -8.62 -4.09 14.02
N LYS A 695 -9.63 -4.58 14.75
CA LYS A 695 -10.84 -3.82 15.10
C LYS A 695 -10.93 -3.58 16.59
N ILE A 696 -11.31 -2.36 16.94
CA ILE A 696 -11.50 -1.92 18.32
C ILE A 696 -12.92 -1.38 18.43
N ASP A 697 -13.69 -1.92 19.37
CA ASP A 697 -15.04 -1.44 19.67
C ASP A 697 -15.01 -0.63 20.96
N PHE A 698 -15.66 0.54 20.92
CA PHE A 698 -15.83 1.46 22.03
C PHE A 698 -17.30 1.55 22.42
N GLU A 699 -17.54 1.90 23.66
CA GLU A 699 -18.83 2.35 24.16
C GLU A 699 -18.70 3.74 24.79
N VAL A 700 -19.82 4.46 24.86
CA VAL A 700 -19.87 5.75 25.57
C VAL A 700 -19.61 5.49 27.05
N ALA A 701 -18.59 6.14 27.61
CA ALA A 701 -18.31 5.99 29.03
C ALA A 701 -19.50 6.45 29.88
N PRO A 702 -19.87 5.75 30.96
CA PRO A 702 -20.91 6.18 31.86
C PRO A 702 -20.57 7.58 32.39
N ALA A 703 -21.58 8.45 32.45
CA ALA A 703 -21.39 9.78 33.03
C ALA A 703 -20.83 9.62 34.45
N SER A 704 -19.63 10.17 34.68
CA SER A 704 -19.05 10.17 36.04
C SER A 704 -20.04 10.83 36.96
N THR A 705 -20.69 10.06 37.83
CA THR A 705 -21.35 10.60 39.01
C THR A 705 -20.24 11.24 39.86
N LYS A 706 -20.05 12.56 39.68
CA LYS A 706 -19.27 13.38 40.63
C LYS A 706 -19.97 13.42 41.94
#